data_93f6fd79563ee0bdcf8caef38cb01c38
#
_entry.id   93f6fd79563ee0bdcf8caef38cb01c38
#
_cell.length_a   1.000
_cell.length_b   1.000
_cell.length_c   1.000
_cell.angle_alpha   90.00
_cell.angle_beta   90.00
_cell.angle_gamma   90.00
#
_symmetry.space_group_name_H-M   'P 1'
#
loop_
_entity.id
_entity.type
_entity.pdbx_description
1 polymer ?
#
loop_
_entity_poly.entity_id
_entity_poly.type
_entity_poly.pdbx_seq_one_letter_code
_entity_poly.pdbx_strand_id
1 'polypeptide(L)'
;MYSKLFAFFLSLAALLPCALPAQNYQSTPDVITACRGYYEQNGSPVVNSSLNTTKLTSWPSGYTCVQYIYFPAGTAKATLSACSGSILYSGTLALTITSAATGANIYSGNISLSKGSSESDATAFTGVNFPTAGWYRFTLSNTGSRFGSMSNWKFYKENGTAAYLATSLSSPSTHIWYSGSSAPSSNCDWLYQEVMIPTGHDYVGTYAMCIGQADLYMGIQVNSGRRDVIFSVWDDGDTDSDPNLPDYKKSGTFDSGEGVTIERFGNEGTGTKAFKQGTYWNPGQFVQFICNATPYSQKVVNENGATVTYNSMLISAWYRLEGESEWQYLATHRMAGSTKNFSPSSFYSFLENYIGENGQKLRKAYYRNCYAHSASNNTWYHLNRGSYTHTDGGTSAGARNDYGHGVASEYSSCFYMTSGGYGLTDQGSTSVTLNTDNSVVNNINLDNLKARVQQAINKELGIEYSMELGGAELIDPASWTVTAWSDQETTGEGSNGRAAQVLDGDEETYWHSQWDASTVDFPHYVVIKAPEDYDLKALEFYTKRYSYGTNNVSYNPRAVTVETSADGYSWTTACSNVSLANVLRPQAILPATATGRYFRLTFNEGYGDHLFINEIHLYGQPATGSGGGGGGETGGGSTDTDELTKISSLSDLENGTAYVLHNAYGLGRLIYKPAQSTTSIWLGEATKVANAGETMYTSDYAATVDVTQPNNNWFIFNVGGQYFLCNVGAQKFAVTGRPCTLTATPTPINITPVTNGFAFNTTTQDDNFLCASPQLSTPVNIWTSSDSGSAWQIFENPSVEADASTLLEQIYGITGIDAVRQSHEGQLDIYDLQGRRLNALPRRGIYIVNGRKVIK
;
A
#
# COMPACT_ATOMS: atom_id res chain seq x y z
N MET A 1 -26.08 99.87 -32.92
CA MET A 1 -25.70 100.45 -31.60
C MET A 1 -24.54 99.55 -31.10
N TYR A 2 -23.42 100.22 -30.96
CA TYR A 2 -22.16 99.80 -30.28
C TYR A 2 -21.62 98.38 -30.55
N SER A 3 -20.65 98.21 -31.41
CA SER A 3 -19.20 98.47 -31.35
C SER A 3 -18.54 97.95 -30.03
N LYS A 4 -17.63 96.93 -30.14
CA LYS A 4 -16.29 97.08 -29.61
C LYS A 4 -15.35 95.98 -30.20
N LEU A 5 -14.31 96.41 -30.80
CA LEU A 5 -13.08 95.83 -31.16
C LEU A 5 -12.48 95.16 -29.90
N PHE A 6 -11.93 93.90 -30.07
CA PHE A 6 -10.91 93.39 -29.16
C PHE A 6 -9.67 92.95 -29.98
N ALA A 7 -8.56 93.56 -29.69
CA ALA A 7 -7.27 93.37 -30.31
C ALA A 7 -6.67 92.01 -29.95
N PHE A 8 -6.22 91.26 -30.92
CA PHE A 8 -5.43 90.07 -30.75
C PHE A 8 -3.97 90.49 -30.46
N PHE A 9 -3.46 90.33 -29.24
CA PHE A 9 -2.05 90.33 -28.96
C PHE A 9 -1.52 88.92 -29.18
N LEU A 10 -0.73 88.64 -30.24
CA LEU A 10 0.07 87.47 -30.41
C LEU A 10 1.31 87.67 -29.52
N SER A 11 1.34 86.98 -28.34
CA SER A 11 2.55 86.75 -27.60
C SER A 11 3.24 85.46 -28.11
N LEU A 12 4.30 85.66 -28.83
CA LEU A 12 5.20 84.58 -29.24
C LEU A 12 5.95 84.07 -27.98
N ALA A 13 5.33 83.09 -27.23
CA ALA A 13 6.03 82.38 -26.22
C ALA A 13 7.01 81.40 -26.89
N ALA A 14 8.27 81.68 -26.80
CA ALA A 14 9.34 80.77 -27.19
C ALA A 14 9.12 79.47 -26.42
N LEU A 15 8.75 78.37 -27.13
CA LEU A 15 8.85 77.01 -26.63
C LEU A 15 10.33 76.70 -26.36
N LEU A 16 10.74 76.98 -25.15
CA LEU A 16 11.93 76.29 -24.58
C LEU A 16 11.58 74.80 -24.50
N PRO A 17 12.37 73.95 -25.10
CA PRO A 17 12.15 72.53 -24.86
C PRO A 17 12.32 72.31 -23.32
N CYS A 18 11.19 72.03 -22.67
CA CYS A 18 11.22 71.49 -21.30
C CYS A 18 12.10 70.25 -21.37
N ALA A 19 13.36 70.37 -20.95
CA ALA A 19 14.22 69.23 -20.75
C ALA A 19 13.53 68.39 -19.66
N LEU A 20 13.01 67.27 -20.07
CA LEU A 20 12.56 66.26 -19.12
C LEU A 20 13.69 66.06 -18.12
N PRO A 21 13.42 66.08 -16.80
CA PRO A 21 14.49 65.88 -15.81
C PRO A 21 15.21 64.58 -16.17
N ALA A 22 16.58 64.69 -16.22
CA ALA A 22 17.39 63.52 -16.51
C ALA A 22 17.03 62.46 -15.51
N GLN A 23 16.49 61.29 -15.98
CA GLN A 23 16.17 60.19 -15.12
C GLN A 23 17.38 59.74 -14.32
N ASN A 24 17.30 59.85 -13.00
CA ASN A 24 18.39 59.49 -12.09
C ASN A 24 18.38 57.99 -11.83
N TYR A 25 19.08 57.25 -12.65
CA TYR A 25 19.29 55.84 -12.44
C TYR A 25 20.41 55.61 -11.42
N GLN A 26 20.32 54.46 -10.66
CA GLN A 26 21.41 54.06 -9.76
C GLN A 26 22.74 53.96 -10.50
N SER A 27 23.86 54.31 -9.83
CA SER A 27 25.21 54.31 -10.42
C SER A 27 25.76 52.85 -10.53
N THR A 28 25.38 51.97 -9.58
CA THR A 28 25.80 50.57 -9.55
C THR A 28 24.64 49.69 -9.97
N PRO A 29 24.84 48.82 -10.98
CA PRO A 29 23.76 47.96 -11.43
C PRO A 29 23.55 46.79 -10.48
N ASP A 30 22.31 46.27 -10.47
CA ASP A 30 22.03 44.90 -10.01
C ASP A 30 22.47 43.93 -11.12
N VAL A 31 23.40 43.04 -10.84
CA VAL A 31 24.00 42.14 -11.81
C VAL A 31 23.33 40.76 -11.68
N ILE A 32 22.90 40.23 -12.79
CA ILE A 32 22.12 39.01 -12.90
C ILE A 32 22.72 38.09 -13.94
N THR A 33 22.97 36.82 -13.61
CA THR A 33 23.47 35.85 -14.57
C THR A 33 22.41 35.54 -15.63
N ALA A 34 22.64 35.95 -16.88
CA ALA A 34 21.68 35.84 -17.96
C ALA A 34 21.42 34.42 -18.44
N CYS A 35 22.30 33.48 -18.14
CA CYS A 35 22.12 32.07 -18.51
C CYS A 35 21.35 31.26 -17.47
N ARG A 36 20.93 31.86 -16.35
CA ARG A 36 20.07 31.19 -15.38
C ARG A 36 18.59 31.32 -15.77
N GLY A 37 18.20 30.83 -16.93
CA GLY A 37 16.84 30.77 -17.38
C GLY A 37 16.49 29.35 -17.87
N TYR A 38 15.54 29.25 -18.75
CA TYR A 38 15.27 27.99 -19.44
C TYR A 38 14.95 28.27 -20.91
N TYR A 39 15.08 27.23 -21.75
CA TYR A 39 14.66 27.33 -23.13
C TYR A 39 13.23 26.87 -23.30
N GLU A 40 12.52 27.57 -24.21
CA GLU A 40 11.23 27.13 -24.75
C GLU A 40 11.36 26.86 -26.24
N GLN A 41 10.67 25.78 -26.67
CA GLN A 41 10.43 25.52 -28.08
C GLN A 41 8.90 25.41 -28.30
N ASN A 42 8.33 26.20 -29.15
CA ASN A 42 6.88 26.24 -29.41
C ASN A 42 6.04 26.43 -28.13
N GLY A 43 6.54 27.23 -27.19
CA GLY A 43 5.84 27.55 -25.95
C GLY A 43 5.97 26.46 -24.84
N SER A 44 6.70 25.40 -25.09
CA SER A 44 6.96 24.34 -24.11
C SER A 44 8.41 24.42 -23.59
N PRO A 45 8.64 24.32 -22.26
CA PRO A 45 9.99 24.28 -21.70
C PRO A 45 10.80 23.09 -22.22
N VAL A 46 12.08 23.33 -22.49
CA VAL A 46 13.03 22.29 -22.93
C VAL A 46 14.20 22.28 -21.97
N VAL A 47 14.53 21.10 -21.44
CA VAL A 47 15.67 20.91 -20.54
C VAL A 47 16.97 21.13 -21.31
N ASN A 48 17.82 21.99 -20.77
CA ASN A 48 19.17 22.20 -21.28
C ASN A 48 20.15 22.43 -20.14
N SER A 49 21.05 21.47 -19.91
CA SER A 49 22.08 21.53 -18.85
C SER A 49 23.05 22.73 -18.99
N SER A 50 23.17 23.32 -20.15
CA SER A 50 24.00 24.51 -20.37
C SER A 50 23.47 25.78 -19.71
N LEU A 51 22.21 25.81 -19.30
CA LEU A 51 21.57 26.94 -18.61
C LEU A 51 22.02 27.13 -17.15
N ASN A 52 22.70 26.17 -16.55
CA ASN A 52 23.24 26.27 -15.18
C ASN A 52 24.67 26.80 -15.10
N THR A 53 25.19 27.37 -16.17
CA THR A 53 26.54 27.93 -16.20
C THR A 53 26.56 29.44 -15.95
N THR A 54 27.72 30.01 -15.65
CA THR A 54 27.89 31.45 -15.49
C THR A 54 27.87 32.20 -16.83
N LYS A 55 27.98 31.48 -17.94
CA LYS A 55 28.04 32.02 -19.30
C LYS A 55 27.36 31.08 -20.26
N LEU A 56 26.43 31.60 -21.06
CA LEU A 56 25.78 30.88 -22.15
C LEU A 56 26.62 31.02 -23.42
N THR A 57 27.14 29.92 -23.95
CA THR A 57 27.93 29.87 -25.18
C THR A 57 27.26 29.07 -26.30
N SER A 58 26.11 28.47 -26.01
CA SER A 58 25.31 27.67 -26.97
C SER A 58 23.86 28.06 -26.90
N TRP A 59 23.23 28.29 -28.04
CA TRP A 59 21.81 28.61 -28.17
C TRP A 59 21.21 27.76 -29.29
N PRO A 60 20.41 26.77 -28.98
CA PRO A 60 19.79 25.92 -30.00
C PRO A 60 18.90 26.73 -30.94
N SER A 61 18.99 26.45 -32.24
CA SER A 61 18.16 27.11 -33.26
C SER A 61 16.67 26.83 -33.00
N GLY A 62 15.83 27.87 -33.12
CA GLY A 62 14.40 27.78 -32.90
C GLY A 62 13.96 27.78 -31.41
N TYR A 63 14.90 27.97 -30.51
CA TYR A 63 14.59 28.07 -29.09
C TYR A 63 14.52 29.55 -28.65
N THR A 64 13.68 29.76 -27.61
CA THR A 64 13.57 31.04 -26.91
C THR A 64 14.15 30.88 -25.51
N CYS A 65 15.03 31.80 -25.11
CA CYS A 65 15.54 31.81 -23.75
C CYS A 65 14.59 32.64 -22.86
N VAL A 66 14.13 32.08 -21.76
CA VAL A 66 13.17 32.68 -20.85
C VAL A 66 13.76 32.85 -19.49
N GLN A 67 13.56 34.03 -18.89
CA GLN A 67 13.93 34.32 -17.51
C GLN A 67 12.79 35.07 -16.83
N TYR A 68 12.63 34.79 -15.53
CA TYR A 68 11.70 35.58 -14.71
C TYR A 68 12.51 36.42 -13.74
N ILE A 69 12.16 37.70 -13.68
CA ILE A 69 12.89 38.69 -12.90
C ILE A 69 11.88 39.50 -12.07
N TYR A 70 12.10 39.59 -10.78
CA TYR A 70 11.28 40.45 -9.93
C TYR A 70 11.75 41.89 -9.99
N PHE A 71 10.84 42.81 -10.30
CA PHE A 71 11.08 44.24 -10.26
C PHE A 71 10.18 44.96 -9.25
N PRO A 72 10.70 45.95 -8.51
CA PRO A 72 9.85 46.94 -7.84
C PRO A 72 9.12 47.77 -8.88
N ALA A 73 8.03 48.44 -8.50
CA ALA A 73 7.39 49.44 -9.36
C ALA A 73 8.35 50.61 -9.67
N GLY A 74 8.34 51.10 -10.88
CA GLY A 74 9.17 52.23 -11.31
C GLY A 74 9.87 52.03 -12.64
N THR A 75 10.73 52.99 -13.02
CA THR A 75 11.43 53.03 -14.31
C THR A 75 12.83 52.39 -14.19
N ALA A 76 13.24 51.63 -15.22
CA ALA A 76 14.57 51.03 -15.29
C ALA A 76 15.20 51.16 -16.69
N LYS A 77 16.53 51.01 -16.74
CA LYS A 77 17.30 50.69 -17.95
C LYS A 77 18.13 49.43 -17.68
N ALA A 78 18.46 48.71 -18.78
CA ALA A 78 19.26 47.51 -18.69
C ALA A 78 20.27 47.41 -19.83
N THR A 79 21.40 46.73 -19.51
CA THR A 79 22.34 46.24 -20.49
C THR A 79 22.53 44.74 -20.33
N LEU A 80 22.90 44.08 -21.42
CA LEU A 80 23.19 42.67 -21.50
C LEU A 80 24.62 42.47 -21.95
N SER A 81 25.46 41.80 -21.14
CA SER A 81 26.82 41.44 -21.52
C SER A 81 26.78 40.27 -22.49
N ALA A 82 26.95 40.52 -23.77
CA ALA A 82 26.81 39.52 -24.84
C ALA A 82 27.62 39.86 -26.10
N CYS A 83 27.76 38.90 -26.99
CA CYS A 83 28.36 39.06 -28.31
C CYS A 83 27.72 38.17 -29.38
N SER A 84 27.84 38.51 -30.66
CA SER A 84 27.22 37.76 -31.76
C SER A 84 27.98 36.50 -32.20
N GLY A 85 29.20 36.28 -31.79
CA GLY A 85 30.01 35.14 -32.21
C GLY A 85 30.47 35.13 -33.71
N SER A 86 30.24 36.21 -34.40
CA SER A 86 30.70 36.40 -35.79
C SER A 86 31.63 37.58 -35.89
N ILE A 87 32.81 37.39 -36.49
CA ILE A 87 33.74 38.50 -36.82
C ILE A 87 33.34 39.30 -38.03
N LEU A 88 32.39 38.84 -38.81
CA LEU A 88 31.94 39.44 -40.06
C LEU A 88 30.57 40.19 -39.92
N TYR A 89 29.70 39.75 -39.00
CA TYR A 89 28.32 40.27 -38.91
C TYR A 89 27.95 40.62 -37.48
N SER A 90 27.20 41.66 -37.29
CA SER A 90 26.52 41.94 -36.02
C SER A 90 25.33 41.00 -35.82
N GLY A 91 25.02 40.63 -34.60
CA GLY A 91 23.85 39.86 -34.25
C GLY A 91 22.77 40.69 -33.56
N THR A 92 21.58 40.14 -33.46
CA THR A 92 20.47 40.80 -32.77
C THR A 92 19.68 39.77 -31.97
N LEU A 93 19.35 40.11 -30.72
CA LEU A 93 18.41 39.38 -29.90
C LEU A 93 17.09 40.16 -29.81
N ALA A 94 15.96 39.58 -30.16
CA ALA A 94 14.68 40.14 -29.83
C ALA A 94 14.35 39.94 -28.34
N LEU A 95 13.98 41.01 -27.63
CA LEU A 95 13.58 41.03 -26.26
C LEU A 95 12.08 41.36 -26.13
N THR A 96 11.32 40.54 -25.44
CA THR A 96 9.97 40.85 -24.98
C THR A 96 9.88 40.71 -23.46
N ILE A 97 9.27 41.66 -22.79
CA ILE A 97 9.03 41.67 -21.35
C ILE A 97 7.53 41.71 -21.13
N THR A 98 6.99 40.71 -20.40
CA THR A 98 5.57 40.64 -20.03
C THR A 98 5.41 40.53 -18.52
N SER A 99 4.31 41.02 -17.97
CA SER A 99 3.94 40.78 -16.58
C SER A 99 3.63 39.29 -16.39
N ALA A 100 4.27 38.66 -15.42
CA ALA A 100 3.98 37.25 -15.12
C ALA A 100 2.57 37.05 -14.54
N ALA A 101 2.05 38.04 -13.83
CA ALA A 101 0.72 37.98 -13.22
C ALA A 101 -0.43 38.17 -14.23
N THR A 102 -0.26 39.06 -15.21
CA THR A 102 -1.34 39.47 -16.11
C THR A 102 -1.12 39.08 -17.58
N GLY A 103 0.11 38.68 -17.95
CA GLY A 103 0.51 38.49 -19.35
C GLY A 103 0.66 39.77 -20.16
N ALA A 104 0.41 40.97 -19.55
CA ALA A 104 0.49 42.22 -20.25
C ALA A 104 1.91 42.49 -20.78
N ASN A 105 1.99 42.96 -22.04
CA ASN A 105 3.26 43.32 -22.63
C ASN A 105 3.75 44.69 -22.02
N ILE A 106 4.96 44.66 -21.49
CA ILE A 106 5.62 45.84 -20.86
C ILE A 106 6.60 46.48 -21.85
N TYR A 107 7.31 45.64 -22.62
CA TYR A 107 8.32 46.10 -23.57
C TYR A 107 8.53 45.06 -24.67
N SER A 108 8.81 45.55 -25.88
CA SER A 108 9.31 44.76 -27.00
C SER A 108 10.35 45.57 -27.75
N GLY A 109 11.51 44.98 -28.02
CA GLY A 109 12.63 45.65 -28.71
C GLY A 109 13.72 44.68 -29.09
N ASN A 110 14.80 45.23 -29.66
CA ASN A 110 15.96 44.45 -30.12
C ASN A 110 17.22 44.87 -29.39
N ILE A 111 18.06 43.91 -29.03
CA ILE A 111 19.39 44.12 -28.46
C ILE A 111 20.41 43.87 -29.58
N SER A 112 21.13 44.93 -29.97
CA SER A 112 22.22 44.82 -30.98
C SER A 112 23.49 44.35 -30.33
N LEU A 113 24.02 43.21 -30.77
CA LEU A 113 25.21 42.59 -30.22
C LEU A 113 26.47 42.98 -31.01
N SER A 114 27.57 43.19 -30.31
CA SER A 114 28.92 43.36 -30.89
C SER A 114 29.36 42.14 -31.67
N LYS A 115 30.23 42.32 -32.66
CA LYS A 115 30.85 41.23 -33.42
C LYS A 115 31.94 40.54 -32.58
N GLY A 116 32.09 39.22 -32.78
CA GLY A 116 33.22 38.51 -32.24
C GLY A 116 32.92 37.71 -31.00
N SER A 117 33.96 37.18 -30.38
CA SER A 117 33.92 36.31 -29.19
C SER A 117 34.04 37.05 -27.86
N SER A 118 34.37 38.33 -27.89
CA SER A 118 34.43 39.14 -26.69
C SER A 118 33.10 39.81 -26.41
N GLU A 119 32.60 39.64 -25.20
CA GLU A 119 31.37 40.27 -24.74
C GLU A 119 31.56 41.74 -24.43
N SER A 120 30.53 42.52 -24.70
CA SER A 120 30.41 43.90 -24.25
C SER A 120 28.96 44.15 -23.82
N ASP A 121 28.80 45.23 -23.04
CA ASP A 121 27.47 45.63 -22.56
C ASP A 121 26.67 46.25 -23.72
N ALA A 122 25.68 45.47 -24.21
CA ALA A 122 24.71 45.90 -25.19
C ALA A 122 23.48 46.51 -24.48
N THR A 123 22.99 47.67 -24.94
CA THR A 123 21.77 48.28 -24.39
C THR A 123 20.58 47.39 -24.72
N ALA A 124 19.90 46.94 -23.69
CA ALA A 124 18.70 46.10 -23.82
C ALA A 124 17.43 46.95 -23.87
N PHE A 125 17.34 47.91 -22.95
CA PHE A 125 16.27 48.91 -22.94
C PHE A 125 16.65 50.13 -22.08
N THR A 126 15.92 51.23 -22.29
CA THR A 126 16.06 52.46 -21.50
C THR A 126 14.69 53.06 -21.23
N GLY A 127 14.43 53.44 -19.98
CA GLY A 127 13.19 54.12 -19.61
C GLY A 127 11.94 53.21 -19.63
N VAL A 128 12.12 51.89 -19.45
CA VAL A 128 10.97 50.98 -19.36
C VAL A 128 10.33 51.12 -17.97
N ASN A 129 9.03 51.39 -17.93
CA ASN A 129 8.26 51.49 -16.70
C ASN A 129 7.64 50.12 -16.34
N PHE A 130 7.94 49.66 -15.16
CA PHE A 130 7.33 48.51 -14.50
C PHE A 130 6.20 48.99 -13.61
N PRO A 131 4.91 48.81 -13.99
CA PRO A 131 3.80 49.54 -13.33
C PRO A 131 3.51 49.07 -11.92
N THR A 132 3.86 47.83 -11.58
CA THR A 132 3.65 47.21 -10.26
C THR A 132 4.90 46.45 -9.83
N ALA A 133 5.13 46.37 -8.54
CA ALA A 133 6.11 45.40 -8.03
C ALA A 133 5.63 43.97 -8.30
N GLY A 134 6.50 43.14 -8.87
CA GLY A 134 6.14 41.77 -9.23
C GLY A 134 7.13 41.08 -10.16
N TRP A 135 6.77 39.87 -10.57
CA TRP A 135 7.57 39.07 -11.50
C TRP A 135 7.25 39.46 -12.96
N TYR A 136 8.29 39.56 -13.76
CA TYR A 136 8.23 39.83 -15.17
C TYR A 136 8.97 38.76 -15.97
N ARG A 137 8.34 38.28 -17.05
CA ARG A 137 8.90 37.31 -17.96
C ARG A 137 9.70 37.98 -19.05
N PHE A 138 11.01 37.77 -19.08
CA PHE A 138 11.93 38.23 -20.11
C PHE A 138 12.12 37.08 -21.11
N THR A 139 11.77 37.36 -22.36
CA THR A 139 11.86 36.40 -23.44
C THR A 139 12.87 36.93 -24.47
N LEU A 140 13.95 36.19 -24.68
CA LEU A 140 14.96 36.47 -25.66
C LEU A 140 14.85 35.47 -26.81
N SER A 141 14.81 35.98 -28.07
CA SER A 141 14.84 35.16 -29.26
C SER A 141 16.05 35.56 -30.11
N ASN A 142 16.80 34.60 -30.59
CA ASN A 142 17.94 34.80 -31.46
C ASN A 142 17.41 35.00 -32.89
N THR A 143 17.42 36.23 -33.40
CA THR A 143 16.96 36.57 -34.75
C THR A 143 18.09 36.49 -35.79
N GLY A 144 19.33 36.25 -35.35
CA GLY A 144 20.48 36.07 -36.21
C GLY A 144 20.91 34.64 -36.39
N SER A 145 21.69 34.32 -37.43
CA SER A 145 22.16 32.97 -37.69
C SER A 145 23.34 32.51 -36.78
N ARG A 146 23.90 33.41 -36.02
CA ARG A 146 25.09 33.11 -35.17
C ARG A 146 24.95 33.84 -33.83
N PHE A 147 25.12 33.04 -32.78
CA PHE A 147 25.17 33.47 -31.39
C PHE A 147 26.56 33.17 -30.82
N GLY A 148 27.18 34.12 -30.13
CA GLY A 148 28.49 33.96 -29.51
C GLY A 148 28.40 33.54 -28.05
N SER A 149 28.01 34.47 -27.20
CA SER A 149 27.81 34.22 -25.79
C SER A 149 27.04 35.33 -25.10
N MET A 150 26.47 35.05 -23.95
CA MET A 150 25.94 36.01 -22.99
C MET A 150 26.21 35.58 -21.57
N SER A 151 26.45 36.51 -20.64
CA SER A 151 26.77 36.23 -19.25
C SER A 151 25.84 36.92 -18.25
N ASN A 152 25.72 38.24 -18.34
CA ASN A 152 25.05 38.99 -17.30
C ASN A 152 24.11 40.07 -17.82
N TRP A 153 22.98 40.18 -17.14
CA TRP A 153 22.17 41.40 -17.13
C TRP A 153 22.74 42.40 -16.16
N LYS A 154 22.67 43.68 -16.45
CA LYS A 154 22.96 44.81 -15.55
C LYS A 154 21.73 45.71 -15.55
N PHE A 155 20.99 45.73 -14.45
CA PHE A 155 19.78 46.55 -14.29
C PHE A 155 20.10 47.80 -13.47
N TYR A 156 19.65 48.95 -13.97
CA TYR A 156 19.77 50.25 -13.31
C TYR A 156 18.35 50.78 -13.10
N LYS A 157 17.88 50.84 -11.85
CA LYS A 157 16.56 51.36 -11.52
C LYS A 157 16.61 52.81 -11.10
N GLU A 158 15.55 53.49 -11.34
CA GLU A 158 15.30 54.81 -10.81
C GLU A 158 15.00 54.67 -9.30
N ASN A 159 15.69 55.40 -8.45
CA ASN A 159 15.55 55.43 -7.00
C ASN A 159 15.96 54.15 -6.21
N GLY A 160 16.77 53.24 -6.79
CA GLY A 160 17.66 52.44 -6.01
C GLY A 160 17.18 51.22 -5.23
N THR A 161 15.98 50.62 -5.52
CA THR A 161 15.55 49.40 -4.87
C THR A 161 16.02 48.16 -5.66
N ALA A 162 16.62 47.16 -5.01
CA ALA A 162 17.22 46.00 -5.67
C ALA A 162 16.19 45.15 -6.48
N ALA A 163 16.53 44.68 -7.69
CA ALA A 163 15.79 43.68 -8.44
C ALA A 163 16.07 42.30 -7.89
N TYR A 164 15.05 41.49 -7.72
CA TYR A 164 15.19 40.10 -7.34
C TYR A 164 15.12 39.19 -8.56
N LEU A 165 15.79 38.05 -8.48
CA LEU A 165 15.88 37.14 -9.58
C LEU A 165 15.40 35.77 -9.22
N ALA A 166 14.50 35.27 -9.98
CA ALA A 166 14.33 33.85 -10.11
C ALA A 166 15.08 33.37 -11.34
N THR A 167 16.04 32.52 -11.14
CA THR A 167 16.99 32.15 -12.18
C THR A 167 17.19 30.64 -12.27
N SER A 168 16.43 29.84 -11.53
CA SER A 168 16.55 28.40 -11.53
C SER A 168 15.32 27.74 -12.17
N LEU A 169 15.54 26.63 -12.85
CA LEU A 169 14.45 25.77 -13.35
C LEU A 169 13.72 25.08 -12.20
N SER A 170 14.37 24.90 -11.04
CA SER A 170 13.73 24.41 -9.84
C SER A 170 13.04 25.55 -9.07
N SER A 171 12.06 25.21 -8.29
CA SER A 171 11.39 26.13 -7.37
C SER A 171 11.83 25.86 -5.93
N PRO A 172 11.63 26.81 -5.00
CA PRO A 172 11.94 26.59 -3.59
C PRO A 172 11.15 25.42 -3.00
N SER A 173 11.73 24.63 -2.09
CA SER A 173 10.96 23.73 -1.25
C SER A 173 10.37 24.47 -0.07
N THR A 174 9.14 24.16 0.30
CA THR A 174 8.43 24.70 1.48
C THR A 174 8.15 23.54 2.42
N HIS A 175 8.41 23.76 3.71
CA HIS A 175 8.26 22.74 4.74
C HIS A 175 7.34 23.22 5.85
N ILE A 176 6.62 22.28 6.47
CA ILE A 176 5.81 22.51 7.67
C ILE A 176 6.20 21.49 8.74
N TRP A 177 6.50 21.97 9.95
CA TRP A 177 6.77 21.19 11.14
C TRP A 177 5.56 21.23 12.06
N TYR A 178 5.09 20.06 12.53
CA TYR A 178 3.86 19.94 13.29
C TYR A 178 4.10 19.85 14.79
N SER A 179 3.16 20.37 15.57
CA SER A 179 3.13 20.20 17.01
C SER A 179 1.70 20.23 17.56
N GLY A 180 1.51 19.67 18.75
CA GLY A 180 0.25 19.69 19.48
C GLY A 180 0.48 20.02 20.97
N SER A 181 -0.38 20.77 21.60
CA SER A 181 -0.17 21.25 22.98
C SER A 181 -0.13 20.13 24.02
N SER A 182 -0.70 18.98 23.72
CA SER A 182 -0.80 17.83 24.65
C SER A 182 -0.09 16.59 24.13
N ALA A 183 0.54 16.66 22.94
CA ALA A 183 1.23 15.54 22.36
C ALA A 183 2.47 15.15 23.18
N PRO A 184 2.75 13.86 23.39
CA PRO A 184 3.98 13.42 24.03
C PRO A 184 5.19 13.80 23.19
N SER A 185 6.34 13.97 23.82
CA SER A 185 7.56 14.33 23.11
C SER A 185 8.17 13.18 22.30
N SER A 186 7.78 11.93 22.59
CA SER A 186 8.29 10.71 21.98
C SER A 186 7.36 9.53 22.28
N ASN A 187 7.72 8.35 21.75
CA ASN A 187 7.05 7.08 22.01
C ASN A 187 5.63 7.00 21.41
N CYS A 188 5.47 7.51 20.19
CA CYS A 188 4.29 7.28 19.38
C CYS A 188 4.54 6.10 18.43
N ASP A 189 3.56 5.21 18.31
CA ASP A 189 3.63 4.01 17.48
C ASP A 189 2.94 4.17 16.13
N TRP A 190 2.01 5.14 15.99
CA TRP A 190 1.34 5.46 14.72
C TRP A 190 1.39 6.95 14.41
N LEU A 191 1.51 7.25 13.11
CA LEU A 191 1.27 8.58 12.55
C LEU A 191 0.21 8.51 11.47
N TYR A 192 -0.63 9.53 11.41
CA TYR A 192 -1.69 9.69 10.40
C TYR A 192 -1.68 11.11 9.86
N GLN A 193 -1.85 11.26 8.54
CA GLN A 193 -2.04 12.56 7.90
C GLN A 193 -2.66 12.42 6.51
N GLU A 194 -3.24 13.51 6.03
CA GLU A 194 -3.84 13.62 4.71
C GLU A 194 -3.19 14.73 3.87
N VAL A 195 -3.00 14.46 2.58
CA VAL A 195 -2.44 15.40 1.61
C VAL A 195 -3.27 15.44 0.33
N MET A 196 -3.37 16.61 -0.29
CA MET A 196 -4.03 16.79 -1.57
C MET A 196 -3.28 17.80 -2.43
N ILE A 197 -3.05 17.49 -3.70
CA ILE A 197 -2.62 18.43 -4.73
C ILE A 197 -3.89 18.88 -5.49
N PRO A 198 -4.26 20.17 -5.48
CA PRO A 198 -5.46 20.63 -6.16
C PRO A 198 -5.32 20.56 -7.69
N THR A 199 -6.48 20.49 -8.37
CA THR A 199 -6.54 20.46 -9.82
C THR A 199 -5.78 21.64 -10.43
N GLY A 200 -4.93 21.37 -11.42
CA GLY A 200 -4.12 22.37 -12.12
C GLY A 200 -2.80 22.72 -11.42
N HIS A 201 -2.44 22.04 -10.33
CA HIS A 201 -1.17 22.19 -9.62
C HIS A 201 -0.33 20.91 -9.60
N ASP A 202 -0.79 19.87 -10.28
CA ASP A 202 -0.15 18.53 -10.39
C ASP A 202 0.89 18.50 -11.54
N TYR A 203 1.84 19.40 -11.50
CA TYR A 203 2.91 19.46 -12.49
C TYR A 203 3.95 18.38 -12.26
N VAL A 204 4.48 17.80 -13.36
CA VAL A 204 5.59 16.84 -13.34
C VAL A 204 6.74 17.39 -12.50
N GLY A 205 7.31 16.55 -11.65
CA GLY A 205 8.34 16.92 -10.69
C GLY A 205 7.80 17.45 -9.34
N THR A 206 6.50 17.42 -9.11
CA THR A 206 5.92 17.77 -7.81
C THR A 206 5.98 16.57 -6.87
N TYR A 207 6.57 16.76 -5.69
CA TYR A 207 6.46 15.85 -4.56
C TYR A 207 5.80 16.58 -3.39
N ALA A 208 4.63 16.11 -3.01
CA ALA A 208 3.96 16.52 -1.78
C ALA A 208 4.15 15.38 -0.75
N MET A 209 5.24 15.50 0.02
CA MET A 209 5.56 14.57 1.09
C MET A 209 4.61 14.84 2.25
N CYS A 210 3.87 13.78 2.64
CA CYS A 210 2.82 13.84 3.65
C CYS A 210 3.40 13.61 5.05
N ILE A 211 3.98 12.45 5.28
CA ILE A 211 4.58 12.07 6.58
C ILE A 211 6.08 11.98 6.44
N GLY A 212 6.80 12.84 7.17
CA GLY A 212 8.24 12.82 7.34
C GLY A 212 8.63 12.68 8.82
N GLN A 213 9.56 11.79 9.05
CA GLN A 213 10.30 11.63 10.32
C GLN A 213 11.76 11.46 9.92
N ALA A 214 12.73 11.72 10.80
CA ALA A 214 14.17 11.73 10.48
C ALA A 214 14.58 10.95 9.21
N ASP A 215 14.39 9.63 9.20
CA ASP A 215 14.83 8.74 8.12
C ASP A 215 13.64 8.03 7.43
N LEU A 216 12.48 8.69 7.36
CA LEU A 216 11.24 8.18 6.77
C LEU A 216 10.54 9.28 5.97
N TYR A 217 10.20 8.99 4.70
CA TYR A 217 9.35 9.84 3.86
C TYR A 217 8.24 9.03 3.20
N MET A 218 7.01 9.57 3.22
CA MET A 218 5.91 9.03 2.44
C MET A 218 5.00 10.15 1.94
N GLY A 219 4.44 9.96 0.75
CA GLY A 219 3.57 10.95 0.13
C GLY A 219 3.24 10.64 -1.32
N ILE A 220 2.92 11.68 -2.09
CA ILE A 220 2.47 11.58 -3.48
C ILE A 220 3.39 12.36 -4.42
N GLN A 221 3.71 11.73 -5.56
CA GLN A 221 4.56 12.32 -6.59
C GLN A 221 3.86 12.40 -7.94
N VAL A 222 4.17 13.45 -8.70
CA VAL A 222 3.73 13.62 -10.09
C VAL A 222 4.91 13.34 -11.01
N ASN A 223 4.83 12.24 -11.75
CA ASN A 223 5.76 11.84 -12.81
C ASN A 223 5.13 12.03 -14.19
N SER A 224 5.93 11.90 -15.26
CA SER A 224 5.42 11.99 -16.62
C SER A 224 4.38 10.89 -16.89
N GLY A 225 3.11 11.28 -17.06
CA GLY A 225 1.99 10.37 -17.31
C GLY A 225 1.56 9.52 -16.09
N ARG A 226 2.07 9.80 -14.88
CA ARG A 226 1.79 9.02 -13.67
C ARG A 226 1.58 9.93 -12.46
N ARG A 227 0.82 9.41 -11.49
CA ARG A 227 0.63 9.96 -10.14
C ARG A 227 0.89 8.84 -9.14
N ASP A 228 2.11 8.83 -8.61
CA ASP A 228 2.62 7.73 -7.81
C ASP A 228 2.38 7.98 -6.32
N VAL A 229 2.26 6.89 -5.56
CA VAL A 229 2.35 6.88 -4.09
C VAL A 229 3.70 6.31 -3.73
N ILE A 230 4.44 6.97 -2.82
CA ILE A 230 5.82 6.59 -2.46
C ILE A 230 6.00 6.52 -0.95
N PHE A 231 6.84 5.57 -0.52
CA PHE A 231 7.26 5.37 0.86
C PHE A 231 8.74 4.95 0.88
N SER A 232 9.58 5.67 1.61
CA SER A 232 11.04 5.49 1.65
C SER A 232 11.57 5.46 3.07
N VAL A 233 12.60 4.64 3.33
CA VAL A 233 13.40 4.65 4.56
C VAL A 233 14.88 4.62 4.21
N TRP A 234 15.71 5.28 5.05
CA TRP A 234 17.15 5.39 4.85
C TRP A 234 17.92 4.26 5.55
N ASP A 235 19.16 4.06 5.12
CA ASP A 235 20.12 3.16 5.74
C ASP A 235 20.71 3.77 7.03
N ASP A 236 21.27 2.92 7.90
CA ASP A 236 22.18 3.36 8.97
C ASP A 236 23.59 3.51 8.41
N GLY A 237 23.76 4.51 7.57
CA GLY A 237 24.94 4.79 6.77
C GLY A 237 24.58 5.16 5.33
N ASP A 238 25.59 5.25 4.47
CA ASP A 238 25.42 5.68 3.10
C ASP A 238 26.27 4.84 2.15
N THR A 239 25.64 4.01 1.31
CA THR A 239 26.32 3.14 0.34
C THR A 239 26.96 3.92 -0.82
N ASP A 240 26.57 5.17 -1.08
CA ASP A 240 27.21 6.04 -2.06
C ASP A 240 28.62 6.46 -1.59
N SER A 241 28.79 6.64 -0.28
CA SER A 241 30.07 6.99 0.35
C SER A 241 30.85 5.79 0.89
N ASP A 242 30.16 4.71 1.31
CA ASP A 242 30.73 3.43 1.77
C ASP A 242 30.09 2.24 1.04
N PRO A 243 30.64 1.84 -0.12
CA PRO A 243 30.12 0.70 -0.87
C PRO A 243 30.12 -0.65 -0.12
N ASN A 244 30.91 -0.74 0.97
CA ASN A 244 31.03 -1.94 1.81
C ASN A 244 30.16 -1.85 3.08
N LEU A 245 29.21 -0.93 3.14
CA LEU A 245 28.28 -0.86 4.27
C LEU A 245 27.68 -2.25 4.54
N PRO A 246 27.80 -2.79 5.76
CA PRO A 246 27.26 -4.12 6.08
C PRO A 246 25.77 -4.23 5.83
N ASP A 247 25.29 -5.39 5.41
CA ASP A 247 23.88 -5.60 5.04
C ASP A 247 22.92 -5.36 6.22
N TYR A 248 23.34 -5.62 7.45
CA TYR A 248 22.52 -5.35 8.61
C TYR A 248 22.31 -3.85 8.87
N LYS A 249 23.18 -2.96 8.35
CA LYS A 249 23.03 -1.51 8.39
C LYS A 249 22.23 -0.94 7.22
N LYS A 250 21.97 -1.73 6.20
CA LYS A 250 21.12 -1.33 5.08
C LYS A 250 19.66 -1.49 5.43
N SER A 251 18.82 -0.58 5.03
CA SER A 251 17.37 -0.75 5.07
C SER A 251 16.95 -1.91 4.15
N GLY A 252 15.87 -2.58 4.48
CA GLY A 252 15.35 -3.71 3.71
C GLY A 252 13.82 -3.74 3.75
N THR A 253 13.22 -4.56 2.88
CA THR A 253 11.76 -4.73 2.83
C THR A 253 11.40 -6.13 3.29
N PHE A 254 10.56 -6.24 4.31
CA PHE A 254 10.04 -7.51 4.81
C PHE A 254 8.89 -8.00 3.93
N ASP A 255 7.99 -7.07 3.56
CA ASP A 255 6.88 -7.39 2.67
C ASP A 255 6.40 -6.13 1.94
N SER A 256 5.67 -6.32 0.84
CA SER A 256 5.08 -5.25 0.04
C SER A 256 3.69 -5.62 -0.43
N GLY A 257 2.86 -4.60 -0.65
CA GLY A 257 1.51 -4.74 -1.17
C GLY A 257 1.47 -5.11 -2.65
N GLU A 258 0.31 -5.50 -3.12
CA GLU A 258 0.07 -5.83 -4.52
C GLU A 258 0.34 -4.63 -5.43
N GLY A 259 1.08 -4.86 -6.51
CA GLY A 259 1.47 -3.83 -7.49
C GLY A 259 2.42 -2.77 -6.96
N VAL A 260 3.05 -3.00 -5.81
CA VAL A 260 4.11 -2.14 -5.25
C VAL A 260 5.47 -2.60 -5.75
N THR A 261 6.27 -1.67 -6.25
CA THR A 261 7.64 -1.89 -6.67
C THR A 261 8.59 -1.48 -5.54
N ILE A 262 9.61 -2.30 -5.30
CA ILE A 262 10.67 -2.04 -4.32
C ILE A 262 11.97 -1.75 -5.05
N GLU A 263 12.61 -0.65 -4.70
CA GLU A 263 13.92 -0.25 -5.26
C GLU A 263 14.83 0.35 -4.19
N ARG A 264 16.13 0.24 -4.42
CA ARG A 264 17.12 1.03 -3.70
C ARG A 264 17.22 2.43 -4.33
N PHE A 265 17.47 3.44 -3.52
CA PHE A 265 17.78 4.80 -3.99
C PHE A 265 19.14 5.27 -3.47
N GLY A 266 19.72 6.30 -4.11
CA GLY A 266 20.98 6.94 -3.78
C GLY A 266 21.02 8.39 -4.23
N ASN A 267 22.17 9.03 -4.15
CA ASN A 267 22.46 10.43 -4.45
C ASN A 267 21.97 11.48 -3.41
N GLU A 268 21.15 11.09 -2.45
CA GLU A 268 20.66 11.94 -1.34
C GLU A 268 20.79 11.18 -0.01
N GLY A 269 21.88 10.37 0.14
CA GLY A 269 21.94 9.25 1.06
C GLY A 269 21.29 8.04 0.40
N THR A 270 21.47 6.85 0.99
CA THR A 270 20.97 5.59 0.43
C THR A 270 19.88 4.96 1.28
N GLY A 271 19.02 4.18 0.66
CA GLY A 271 17.91 3.55 1.34
C GLY A 271 17.05 2.66 0.46
N THR A 272 15.92 2.25 1.00
CA THR A 272 14.91 1.44 0.32
C THR A 272 13.62 2.23 0.16
N LYS A 273 13.03 2.18 -1.02
CA LYS A 273 11.73 2.79 -1.31
C LYS A 273 10.74 1.77 -1.85
N ALA A 274 9.50 1.92 -1.44
CA ALA A 274 8.32 1.29 -2.01
C ALA A 274 7.53 2.34 -2.78
N PHE A 275 7.09 2.02 -3.99
CA PHE A 275 6.23 2.94 -4.72
C PHE A 275 5.24 2.18 -5.59
N LYS A 276 4.04 2.73 -5.67
CA LYS A 276 2.98 2.23 -6.54
C LYS A 276 2.90 3.16 -7.73
N GLN A 277 3.38 2.67 -8.90
CA GLN A 277 3.43 3.43 -10.14
C GLN A 277 2.13 3.35 -10.91
N GLY A 278 1.54 4.51 -11.22
CA GLY A 278 0.33 4.57 -12.04
C GLY A 278 -0.47 5.84 -11.79
N THR A 279 -1.77 5.80 -11.98
CA THR A 279 -2.66 6.90 -11.63
C THR A 279 -3.50 6.46 -10.43
N TYR A 280 -2.89 6.49 -9.25
CA TYR A 280 -3.48 6.00 -8.00
C TYR A 280 -4.16 7.08 -7.16
N TRP A 281 -4.13 8.33 -7.57
CA TRP A 281 -4.85 9.44 -6.97
C TRP A 281 -5.19 10.50 -8.02
N ASN A 282 -6.17 11.35 -7.72
CA ASN A 282 -6.59 12.42 -8.62
C ASN A 282 -6.36 13.79 -7.97
N PRO A 283 -5.99 14.83 -8.78
CA PRO A 283 -5.94 16.20 -8.27
C PRO A 283 -7.28 16.61 -7.71
N GLY A 284 -7.29 17.28 -6.56
CA GLY A 284 -8.49 17.67 -5.84
C GLY A 284 -9.07 16.63 -4.90
N GLN A 285 -8.44 15.42 -4.79
CA GLN A 285 -8.82 14.36 -3.86
C GLN A 285 -7.77 14.21 -2.77
N PHE A 286 -8.18 14.11 -1.51
CA PHE A 286 -7.25 13.82 -0.43
C PHE A 286 -6.79 12.36 -0.47
N VAL A 287 -5.48 12.18 -0.26
CA VAL A 287 -4.85 10.89 -0.01
C VAL A 287 -4.52 10.82 1.46
N GLN A 288 -5.02 9.80 2.12
CA GLN A 288 -4.81 9.53 3.53
C GLN A 288 -3.63 8.57 3.69
N PHE A 289 -2.75 8.88 4.63
CA PHE A 289 -1.60 8.06 4.96
C PHE A 289 -1.62 7.66 6.43
N ILE A 290 -1.24 6.43 6.72
CA ILE A 290 -1.00 5.95 8.07
C ILE A 290 0.25 5.08 8.07
N CYS A 291 1.07 5.21 9.10
CA CYS A 291 2.22 4.33 9.30
C CYS A 291 2.38 3.92 10.75
N ASN A 292 2.95 2.73 10.93
CA ASN A 292 3.26 2.13 12.23
C ASN A 292 4.76 1.96 12.41
N ALA A 293 5.25 2.18 13.62
CA ALA A 293 6.60 1.84 14.04
C ALA A 293 6.55 0.67 15.03
N THR A 294 7.20 -0.44 14.70
CA THR A 294 7.33 -1.63 15.54
C THR A 294 8.81 -1.89 15.82
N PRO A 295 9.25 -1.96 17.08
CA PRO A 295 10.63 -2.34 17.42
C PRO A 295 10.99 -3.73 16.88
N TYR A 296 12.19 -3.85 16.34
CA TYR A 296 12.72 -5.10 15.81
C TYR A 296 14.20 -5.22 16.15
N SER A 297 14.65 -6.41 16.53
CA SER A 297 16.06 -6.66 16.76
C SER A 297 16.46 -8.00 16.16
N GLN A 298 17.70 -8.10 15.75
CA GLN A 298 18.27 -9.32 15.19
C GLN A 298 19.70 -9.52 15.71
N LYS A 299 20.15 -10.75 15.81
CA LYS A 299 21.56 -11.07 16.05
C LYS A 299 22.33 -10.96 14.75
N VAL A 300 23.43 -10.25 14.77
CA VAL A 300 24.33 -10.07 13.62
C VAL A 300 25.77 -10.27 14.03
N VAL A 301 26.60 -10.70 13.10
CA VAL A 301 28.07 -10.68 13.28
C VAL A 301 28.56 -9.32 12.78
N ASN A 302 29.13 -8.53 13.68
CA ASN A 302 29.65 -7.20 13.35
C ASN A 302 31.01 -7.28 12.64
N GLU A 303 31.53 -6.14 12.20
CA GLU A 303 32.78 -6.05 11.45
C GLU A 303 34.01 -6.54 12.24
N ASN A 304 33.90 -6.70 13.56
CA ASN A 304 34.94 -7.24 14.43
C ASN A 304 34.78 -8.77 14.66
N GLY A 305 33.81 -9.42 14.01
CA GLY A 305 33.52 -10.84 14.17
C GLY A 305 32.76 -11.20 15.45
N ALA A 306 32.22 -10.21 16.19
CA ALA A 306 31.44 -10.45 17.39
C ALA A 306 29.95 -10.54 17.06
N THR A 307 29.25 -11.51 17.64
CA THR A 307 27.78 -11.58 17.57
C THR A 307 27.19 -10.54 18.52
N VAL A 308 26.41 -9.61 17.97
CA VAL A 308 25.79 -8.51 18.71
C VAL A 308 24.30 -8.44 18.37
N THR A 309 23.50 -7.92 19.28
CA THR A 309 22.11 -7.56 18.97
C THR A 309 22.10 -6.23 18.22
N TYR A 310 21.54 -6.22 17.01
CA TYR A 310 21.37 -5.02 16.19
C TYR A 310 19.90 -4.62 16.17
N ASN A 311 19.64 -3.41 16.66
CA ASN A 311 18.29 -2.90 16.77
C ASN A 311 17.88 -2.16 15.49
N SER A 312 16.63 -2.25 15.15
CA SER A 312 16.00 -1.61 14.02
C SER A 312 14.56 -1.21 14.37
N MET A 313 13.91 -0.49 13.49
CA MET A 313 12.48 -0.22 13.57
C MET A 313 11.84 -0.73 12.28
N LEU A 314 10.79 -1.52 12.39
CA LEU A 314 9.94 -1.84 11.26
C LEU A 314 8.95 -0.70 11.08
N ILE A 315 8.95 -0.12 9.89
CA ILE A 315 7.97 0.89 9.50
C ILE A 315 7.04 0.26 8.49
N SER A 316 5.78 0.14 8.86
CA SER A 316 4.72 -0.35 7.98
C SER A 316 3.85 0.81 7.55
N ALA A 317 3.50 0.87 6.27
CA ALA A 317 2.83 2.01 5.67
C ALA A 317 1.63 1.61 4.81
N TRP A 318 0.57 2.41 4.90
CA TRP A 318 -0.66 2.27 4.12
C TRP A 318 -1.11 3.62 3.59
N TYR A 319 -1.88 3.58 2.51
CA TYR A 319 -2.63 4.72 2.02
C TYR A 319 -4.05 4.32 1.65
N ARG A 320 -4.95 5.29 1.58
CA ARG A 320 -6.27 5.16 0.93
C ARG A 320 -6.71 6.51 0.38
N LEU A 321 -7.63 6.50 -0.55
CA LEU A 321 -8.22 7.72 -1.07
C LEU A 321 -9.40 8.16 -0.21
N GLU A 322 -9.64 9.46 -0.15
CA GLU A 322 -10.83 10.00 0.51
C GLU A 322 -12.09 9.39 -0.09
N GLY A 323 -12.94 8.81 0.75
CA GLY A 323 -14.16 8.10 0.37
C GLY A 323 -14.00 6.58 0.23
N GLU A 324 -12.78 6.04 0.27
CA GLU A 324 -12.56 4.59 0.33
C GLU A 324 -12.61 4.08 1.78
N SER A 325 -13.11 2.86 1.97
CA SER A 325 -13.14 2.18 3.28
C SER A 325 -11.81 1.49 3.60
N GLU A 326 -11.19 0.88 2.59
CA GLU A 326 -10.08 -0.04 2.74
C GLU A 326 -8.71 0.63 2.62
N TRP A 327 -7.81 0.25 3.52
CA TRP A 327 -6.41 0.65 3.47
C TRP A 327 -5.63 -0.19 2.46
N GLN A 328 -4.93 0.47 1.55
CA GLN A 328 -4.01 -0.15 0.62
C GLN A 328 -2.62 -0.24 1.28
N TYR A 329 -2.14 -1.47 1.50
CA TYR A 329 -0.82 -1.70 2.07
C TYR A 329 0.28 -1.35 1.06
N LEU A 330 1.28 -0.57 1.49
CA LEU A 330 2.46 -0.25 0.69
C LEU A 330 3.58 -1.25 0.97
N ALA A 331 4.16 -1.19 2.15
CA ALA A 331 5.25 -2.08 2.53
C ALA A 331 5.49 -2.05 4.04
N THR A 332 6.24 -3.03 4.52
CA THR A 332 6.97 -2.98 5.78
C THR A 332 8.46 -2.93 5.49
N HIS A 333 9.09 -1.80 5.78
CA HIS A 333 10.53 -1.63 5.67
C HIS A 333 11.20 -1.74 7.04
N ARG A 334 12.37 -2.37 7.07
CA ARG A 334 13.28 -2.32 8.21
C ARG A 334 14.16 -1.06 8.11
N MET A 335 13.94 -0.11 8.99
CA MET A 335 14.80 1.07 9.16
C MET A 335 15.93 0.70 10.12
N ALA A 336 17.12 0.51 9.57
CA ALA A 336 18.29 0.03 10.30
C ALA A 336 18.78 1.07 11.32
N GLY A 337 19.36 0.61 12.46
CA GLY A 337 19.96 1.48 13.49
C GLY A 337 18.98 2.28 14.35
N SER A 338 17.69 2.31 14.02
CA SER A 338 16.68 3.03 14.78
C SER A 338 16.16 2.19 15.95
N THR A 339 16.07 2.79 17.12
CA THR A 339 15.54 2.15 18.34
C THR A 339 14.38 2.92 18.96
N LYS A 340 13.93 3.97 18.30
CA LYS A 340 12.96 4.90 18.87
C LYS A 340 11.68 4.89 18.06
N ASN A 341 10.56 4.79 18.76
CA ASN A 341 9.25 5.10 18.22
C ASN A 341 9.18 6.54 17.69
N PHE A 342 8.15 6.88 16.95
CA PHE A 342 7.96 8.20 16.41
C PHE A 342 7.98 9.29 17.47
N SER A 343 8.54 10.44 17.09
CA SER A 343 8.56 11.66 17.89
C SER A 343 7.70 12.72 17.22
N PRO A 344 6.58 13.15 17.82
CA PRO A 344 5.75 14.21 17.25
C PRO A 344 6.49 15.49 16.92
N SER A 345 7.53 15.84 17.70
CA SER A 345 8.34 17.05 17.46
C SER A 345 9.22 16.97 16.20
N SER A 346 9.39 15.78 15.64
CA SER A 346 10.14 15.56 14.39
C SER A 346 9.22 15.28 13.19
N PHE A 347 7.92 15.43 13.37
CA PHE A 347 6.94 15.20 12.30
C PHE A 347 6.87 16.45 11.41
N TYR A 348 7.03 16.24 10.10
CA TYR A 348 6.98 17.32 9.13
C TYR A 348 6.47 16.86 7.78
N SER A 349 6.11 17.83 6.96
CA SER A 349 5.78 17.64 5.54
C SER A 349 6.54 18.66 4.69
N PHE A 350 6.66 18.39 3.40
CA PHE A 350 7.16 19.37 2.44
C PHE A 350 6.43 19.31 1.09
N LEU A 351 6.56 20.41 0.38
CA LEU A 351 6.20 20.52 -1.03
C LEU A 351 7.44 20.94 -1.80
N GLU A 352 7.87 20.12 -2.76
CA GLU A 352 9.06 20.39 -3.54
C GLU A 352 8.92 20.11 -5.04
N ASN A 353 9.88 20.64 -5.79
CA ASN A 353 10.14 20.32 -7.19
C ASN A 353 11.39 19.44 -7.29
N TYR A 354 11.22 18.10 -7.22
CA TYR A 354 12.33 17.16 -7.10
C TYR A 354 13.11 16.90 -8.40
N ILE A 355 12.57 17.27 -9.57
CA ILE A 355 13.27 17.07 -10.84
C ILE A 355 14.07 18.31 -11.29
N GLY A 356 13.97 19.44 -10.59
CA GLY A 356 14.64 20.69 -10.96
C GLY A 356 14.13 21.36 -12.24
N GLU A 357 12.99 20.92 -12.77
CA GLU A 357 12.35 21.45 -13.96
C GLU A 357 10.96 22.05 -13.64
N ASN A 358 10.40 22.82 -14.58
CA ASN A 358 9.04 23.39 -14.41
C ASN A 358 8.88 24.31 -13.19
N GLY A 359 9.97 24.95 -12.70
CA GLY A 359 9.92 25.86 -11.57
C GLY A 359 9.07 27.13 -11.83
N GLN A 360 8.76 27.44 -13.11
CA GLN A 360 7.80 28.49 -13.49
C GLN A 360 6.34 28.11 -13.20
N LYS A 361 6.03 26.86 -12.86
CA LYS A 361 4.70 26.38 -12.56
C LYS A 361 4.45 26.46 -11.04
N LEU A 362 3.29 27.02 -10.69
CA LEU A 362 2.87 27.12 -9.30
C LEU A 362 2.40 25.75 -8.80
N ARG A 363 3.17 25.16 -7.91
CA ARG A 363 2.80 23.97 -7.15
C ARG A 363 2.05 24.38 -5.91
N LYS A 364 1.03 23.62 -5.56
CA LYS A 364 0.26 23.81 -4.32
C LYS A 364 -0.13 22.47 -3.75
N ALA A 365 -0.08 22.35 -2.43
CA ALA A 365 -0.61 21.20 -1.72
C ALA A 365 -1.30 21.64 -0.42
N TYR A 366 -2.29 20.84 -0.01
CA TYR A 366 -3.02 21.00 1.23
C TYR A 366 -2.71 19.82 2.15
N TYR A 367 -2.61 20.10 3.44
CA TYR A 367 -2.30 19.13 4.48
C TYR A 367 -3.28 19.29 5.62
N ARG A 368 -3.87 18.18 6.09
CA ARG A 368 -4.83 18.22 7.20
C ARG A 368 -4.73 16.95 8.05
N ASN A 369 -5.42 16.96 9.18
CA ASN A 369 -5.61 15.79 10.02
C ASN A 369 -4.28 15.12 10.41
N CYS A 370 -3.34 15.91 10.94
CA CYS A 370 -2.05 15.41 11.40
C CYS A 370 -2.16 14.88 12.83
N TYR A 371 -2.01 13.56 13.01
CA TYR A 371 -2.15 12.89 14.29
C TYR A 371 -0.97 11.98 14.60
N ALA A 372 -0.64 11.91 15.90
CA ALA A 372 0.28 10.92 16.45
C ALA A 372 -0.44 10.10 17.53
N HIS A 373 -0.30 8.79 17.51
CA HIS A 373 -0.87 7.88 18.49
C HIS A 373 0.19 7.48 19.50
N SER A 374 -0.15 7.53 20.78
CA SER A 374 0.72 7.11 21.86
C SER A 374 0.37 5.70 22.31
N ALA A 375 1.33 4.78 22.18
CA ALA A 375 1.20 3.41 22.64
C ALA A 375 0.96 3.28 24.15
N SER A 376 1.49 4.22 24.96
CA SER A 376 1.46 4.13 26.41
C SER A 376 0.06 4.36 27.02
N ASN A 377 -0.80 5.11 26.35
CA ASN A 377 -2.15 5.42 26.82
C ASN A 377 -3.25 5.24 25.76
N ASN A 378 -2.90 4.61 24.64
CA ASN A 378 -3.81 4.31 23.53
C ASN A 378 -4.63 5.52 23.06
N THR A 379 -3.96 6.67 22.86
CA THR A 379 -4.62 7.94 22.58
C THR A 379 -4.01 8.61 21.36
N TRP A 380 -4.87 9.12 20.48
CA TRP A 380 -4.51 9.98 19.37
C TRP A 380 -4.40 11.46 19.80
N TYR A 381 -3.32 12.10 19.39
CA TYR A 381 -3.04 13.52 19.62
C TYR A 381 -3.02 14.28 18.32
N HIS A 382 -3.87 15.30 18.19
CA HIS A 382 -3.89 16.18 17.04
C HIS A 382 -2.70 17.13 17.09
N LEU A 383 -1.87 17.08 16.06
CA LEU A 383 -0.73 17.99 15.86
C LEU A 383 -1.22 19.18 15.03
N ASN A 384 -1.98 20.04 15.65
CA ASN A 384 -2.76 21.09 15.00
C ASN A 384 -2.04 22.43 14.84
N ARG A 385 -0.77 22.50 15.19
CA ARG A 385 0.08 23.68 15.01
C ARG A 385 1.14 23.40 13.97
N GLY A 386 1.31 24.34 13.02
CA GLY A 386 2.33 24.29 11.99
C GLY A 386 3.31 25.44 12.09
N SER A 387 4.60 25.17 12.00
CA SER A 387 5.64 26.17 11.78
C SER A 387 6.34 25.90 10.45
N TYR A 388 6.67 26.96 9.70
CA TYR A 388 7.13 26.83 8.32
C TYR A 388 8.59 27.20 8.15
N THR A 389 9.25 26.47 7.23
CA THR A 389 10.58 26.81 6.70
C THR A 389 10.59 26.67 5.17
N HIS A 390 11.64 27.11 4.52
CA HIS A 390 11.82 27.02 3.07
C HIS A 390 13.32 26.92 2.75
N THR A 391 13.66 26.42 1.55
CA THR A 391 15.06 26.21 1.14
C THR A 391 15.68 27.44 0.50
N ASP A 392 14.89 28.33 -0.05
CA ASP A 392 15.33 29.56 -0.72
C ASP A 392 14.75 30.78 -0.03
N GLY A 393 15.03 31.93 -0.51
CA GLY A 393 14.50 33.18 0.03
C GLY A 393 15.60 34.20 0.34
N GLY A 394 15.18 35.41 0.78
CA GLY A 394 16.06 36.51 1.08
C GLY A 394 16.10 37.60 0.00
N THR A 395 17.00 38.53 0.12
CA THR A 395 17.12 39.74 -0.72
C THR A 395 18.33 39.71 -1.65
N SER A 396 19.10 38.62 -1.67
CA SER A 396 20.25 38.47 -2.55
C SER A 396 19.87 38.23 -4.00
N ALA A 397 20.69 38.67 -4.93
CA ALA A 397 20.49 38.37 -6.34
C ALA A 397 20.52 36.84 -6.56
N GLY A 398 19.47 36.30 -7.19
CA GLY A 398 19.30 34.87 -7.42
C GLY A 398 18.44 34.14 -6.40
N ALA A 399 18.01 34.80 -5.31
CA ALA A 399 17.07 34.19 -4.37
C ALA A 399 15.68 34.09 -4.97
N ARG A 400 15.02 32.93 -4.78
CA ARG A 400 13.61 32.77 -5.12
C ARG A 400 12.75 32.94 -3.87
N ASN A 401 11.75 33.82 -3.97
CA ASN A 401 10.81 34.15 -2.91
C ASN A 401 9.38 33.78 -3.28
N ASP A 402 9.19 33.02 -4.35
CA ASP A 402 7.88 32.60 -4.84
C ASP A 402 7.48 31.26 -4.18
N TYR A 403 7.26 31.33 -2.89
CA TYR A 403 6.69 30.30 -2.04
C TYR A 403 5.64 30.92 -1.11
N GLY A 404 4.75 30.11 -0.61
CA GLY A 404 3.72 30.55 0.33
C GLY A 404 3.29 29.42 1.25
N HIS A 405 2.67 29.81 2.35
CA HIS A 405 2.19 28.86 3.36
C HIS A 405 1.16 29.53 4.27
N GLY A 406 0.41 28.74 5.00
CA GLY A 406 -0.60 29.24 5.95
C GLY A 406 -1.73 28.25 6.17
N VAL A 407 -2.85 28.78 6.66
CA VAL A 407 -4.15 28.09 6.71
C VAL A 407 -4.93 28.44 5.46
N ALA A 408 -5.49 27.44 4.80
CA ALA A 408 -6.27 27.62 3.58
C ALA A 408 -7.57 28.35 3.87
N SER A 409 -7.88 29.39 3.10
CA SER A 409 -9.16 30.09 3.20
C SER A 409 -10.33 29.28 2.64
N GLU A 410 -10.04 28.46 1.62
CA GLU A 410 -10.99 27.57 0.95
C GLU A 410 -11.25 26.25 1.70
N TYR A 411 -10.33 25.86 2.61
CA TYR A 411 -10.42 24.67 3.44
C TYR A 411 -9.98 24.99 4.86
N SER A 412 -10.91 25.43 5.70
CA SER A 412 -10.64 26.00 7.03
C SER A 412 -9.90 25.09 8.03
N SER A 413 -9.79 23.79 7.73
CA SER A 413 -9.07 22.79 8.54
C SER A 413 -7.80 22.29 7.86
N CYS A 414 -7.28 23.02 6.87
CA CYS A 414 -6.08 22.61 6.13
C CYS A 414 -4.98 23.65 6.25
N PHE A 415 -3.76 23.16 6.45
CA PHE A 415 -2.56 23.90 6.09
C PHE A 415 -2.38 23.88 4.57
N TYR A 416 -1.74 24.90 4.03
CA TYR A 416 -1.29 24.86 2.63
C TYR A 416 0.18 25.24 2.51
N MET A 417 0.78 24.73 1.45
CA MET A 417 2.10 25.15 0.96
C MET A 417 2.03 25.42 -0.53
N THR A 418 2.80 26.40 -1.00
CA THR A 418 3.01 26.69 -2.42
C THR A 418 4.49 26.81 -2.73
N SER A 419 4.85 26.52 -3.99
CA SER A 419 6.22 26.57 -4.48
C SER A 419 6.23 26.93 -5.96
N GLY A 420 7.04 27.91 -6.33
CA GLY A 420 7.22 28.33 -7.72
C GLY A 420 6.10 29.19 -8.27
N GLY A 421 6.06 29.27 -9.62
CA GLY A 421 5.03 30.00 -10.35
C GLY A 421 5.29 31.48 -10.53
N TYR A 422 6.36 32.02 -9.93
CA TYR A 422 6.71 33.44 -9.99
C TYR A 422 5.56 34.36 -9.58
N GLY A 423 4.68 33.86 -8.72
CA GLY A 423 3.54 34.60 -8.19
C GLY A 423 3.95 35.51 -7.03
N LEU A 424 2.96 36.05 -6.36
CA LEU A 424 3.19 36.81 -5.14
C LEU A 424 3.71 35.93 -4.04
N THR A 425 4.68 36.45 -3.33
CA THR A 425 5.22 35.88 -2.10
C THR A 425 4.24 36.15 -0.97
N ASP A 426 3.17 35.38 -0.87
CA ASP A 426 2.39 35.33 0.37
C ASP A 426 3.11 34.35 1.29
N GLN A 427 3.93 34.88 2.17
CA GLN A 427 4.71 34.08 3.12
C GLN A 427 3.88 33.67 4.34
N GLY A 428 2.63 34.11 4.43
CA GLY A 428 1.72 33.76 5.49
C GLY A 428 2.28 33.99 6.90
N SER A 429 1.63 33.36 7.89
CA SER A 429 2.15 33.32 9.25
C SER A 429 3.20 32.18 9.39
N THR A 430 4.30 32.44 10.06
CA THR A 430 5.34 31.43 10.35
C THR A 430 4.88 30.39 11.37
N SER A 431 3.77 30.64 12.07
CA SER A 431 3.15 29.68 12.99
C SER A 431 1.65 29.85 12.94
N VAL A 432 0.94 28.76 12.66
CA VAL A 432 -0.53 28.73 12.53
C VAL A 432 -1.12 27.56 13.30
N THR A 433 -2.39 27.70 13.69
CA THR A 433 -3.10 26.65 14.45
C THR A 433 -4.44 26.34 13.79
N LEU A 434 -4.73 25.05 13.61
CA LEU A 434 -6.02 24.53 13.14
C LEU A 434 -6.95 24.20 14.32
N ASN A 435 -8.25 24.14 14.04
CA ASN A 435 -9.21 23.59 14.98
C ASN A 435 -8.97 22.09 15.20
N THR A 436 -9.19 21.60 16.43
CA THR A 436 -9.04 20.18 16.76
C THR A 436 -10.31 19.43 16.37
N ASP A 437 -10.17 18.34 15.63
CA ASP A 437 -11.21 17.37 15.32
C ASP A 437 -10.60 15.95 15.36
N ASN A 438 -10.97 15.15 16.35
CA ASN A 438 -10.44 13.78 16.53
C ASN A 438 -11.33 12.71 15.87
N SER A 439 -12.43 13.07 15.22
CA SER A 439 -13.39 12.09 14.66
C SER A 439 -12.77 11.22 13.56
N VAL A 440 -11.80 11.75 12.85
CA VAL A 440 -11.16 11.09 11.68
C VAL A 440 -10.40 9.82 12.06
N VAL A 441 -9.72 9.82 13.22
CA VAL A 441 -8.86 8.71 13.65
C VAL A 441 -9.54 7.71 14.58
N ASN A 442 -10.70 8.08 15.16
CA ASN A 442 -11.41 7.23 16.12
C ASN A 442 -11.99 5.94 15.51
N ASN A 443 -12.19 5.92 14.19
CA ASN A 443 -12.76 4.79 13.46
C ASN A 443 -11.70 3.93 12.74
N ILE A 444 -10.40 4.19 12.96
CA ILE A 444 -9.34 3.39 12.36
C ILE A 444 -9.16 2.12 13.20
N ASN A 445 -9.40 0.96 12.59
CA ASN A 445 -9.13 -0.33 13.23
C ASN A 445 -7.62 -0.62 13.20
N LEU A 446 -6.93 -0.22 14.27
CA LEU A 446 -5.48 -0.42 14.39
C LEU A 446 -5.09 -1.89 14.51
N ASP A 447 -5.97 -2.75 15.04
CA ASP A 447 -5.65 -4.17 15.22
C ASP A 447 -5.56 -4.90 13.88
N ASN A 448 -6.44 -4.59 12.93
CA ASN A 448 -6.32 -5.11 11.56
C ASN A 448 -5.00 -4.69 10.89
N LEU A 449 -4.58 -3.44 11.10
CA LEU A 449 -3.30 -2.97 10.54
C LEU A 449 -2.11 -3.63 11.26
N LYS A 450 -2.16 -3.82 12.58
CA LYS A 450 -1.14 -4.56 13.34
C LYS A 450 -1.02 -6.01 12.90
N ALA A 451 -2.14 -6.68 12.62
CA ALA A 451 -2.13 -8.04 12.09
C ALA A 451 -1.34 -8.12 10.78
N ARG A 452 -1.47 -7.12 9.90
CA ARG A 452 -0.68 -7.04 8.65
C ARG A 452 0.81 -6.84 8.89
N VAL A 453 1.19 -6.06 9.93
CA VAL A 453 2.60 -5.93 10.35
C VAL A 453 3.15 -7.30 10.79
N GLN A 454 2.39 -8.04 11.58
CA GLN A 454 2.80 -9.38 12.02
C GLN A 454 2.96 -10.35 10.85
N GLN A 455 2.07 -10.28 9.85
CA GLN A 455 2.24 -11.07 8.61
C GLN A 455 3.56 -10.75 7.89
N ALA A 456 3.94 -9.47 7.79
CA ALA A 456 5.21 -9.08 7.18
C ALA A 456 6.42 -9.63 7.95
N ILE A 457 6.36 -9.59 9.28
CA ILE A 457 7.40 -10.17 10.15
C ILE A 457 7.48 -11.69 9.93
N ASN A 458 6.34 -12.36 9.91
CA ASN A 458 6.26 -13.81 9.72
C ASN A 458 6.85 -14.21 8.36
N LYS A 459 6.52 -13.47 7.30
CA LYS A 459 7.07 -13.71 5.96
C LYS A 459 8.59 -13.60 5.93
N GLU A 460 9.18 -12.57 6.55
CA GLU A 460 10.64 -12.39 6.63
C GLU A 460 11.29 -13.51 7.42
N LEU A 461 10.65 -13.98 8.49
CA LEU A 461 11.14 -15.07 9.31
C LEU A 461 10.87 -16.45 8.69
N GLY A 462 10.30 -16.51 7.47
CA GLY A 462 9.97 -17.77 6.80
C GLY A 462 8.87 -18.58 7.52
N ILE A 463 8.04 -17.88 8.30
CA ILE A 463 6.85 -18.47 8.91
C ILE A 463 5.79 -18.52 7.81
N GLU A 464 5.47 -19.71 7.29
CA GLU A 464 4.29 -19.89 6.46
C GLU A 464 3.04 -19.66 7.31
N TYR A 465 2.47 -18.48 7.21
CA TYR A 465 1.20 -18.17 7.86
C TYR A 465 0.09 -18.78 7.03
N SER A 466 -0.40 -19.95 7.42
CA SER A 466 -1.78 -20.28 7.06
C SER A 466 -2.69 -19.41 7.93
N MET A 467 -3.53 -18.59 7.34
CA MET A 467 -4.52 -17.77 8.05
C MET A 467 -5.58 -18.59 8.80
N GLU A 468 -5.40 -19.92 8.85
CA GLU A 468 -6.31 -20.90 9.41
C GLU A 468 -5.73 -21.60 10.63
N LEU A 469 -5.22 -20.85 11.63
CA LEU A 469 -5.18 -21.41 12.97
C LEU A 469 -6.60 -21.55 13.57
N GLY A 470 -7.63 -21.45 12.71
CA GLY A 470 -9.04 -21.66 13.04
C GLY A 470 -9.55 -20.80 14.20
N GLY A 471 -9.02 -19.56 14.34
CA GLY A 471 -9.31 -18.71 15.49
C GLY A 471 -8.70 -19.20 16.80
N ALA A 472 -7.76 -20.13 16.76
CA ALA A 472 -7.06 -20.60 17.96
C ALA A 472 -6.09 -19.52 18.46
N GLU A 473 -6.20 -19.16 19.73
CA GLU A 473 -5.33 -18.19 20.38
C GLU A 473 -4.00 -18.83 20.82
N LEU A 474 -2.92 -18.03 20.82
CA LEU A 474 -1.64 -18.44 21.40
C LEU A 474 -1.82 -18.63 22.91
N ILE A 475 -1.47 -19.80 23.40
CA ILE A 475 -1.53 -20.14 24.82
C ILE A 475 -0.28 -19.61 25.53
N ASP A 476 -0.46 -18.91 26.63
CA ASP A 476 0.65 -18.55 27.53
C ASP A 476 1.19 -19.81 28.23
N PRO A 477 2.42 -20.27 27.94
CA PRO A 477 2.97 -21.49 28.50
C PRO A 477 3.47 -21.36 29.94
N ALA A 478 3.38 -20.18 30.57
CA ALA A 478 3.97 -19.90 31.89
C ALA A 478 3.51 -20.88 33.01
N SER A 479 2.32 -21.49 32.85
CA SER A 479 1.78 -22.51 33.79
C SER A 479 1.90 -23.93 33.28
N TRP A 480 2.53 -24.15 32.13
CA TRP A 480 2.73 -25.45 31.51
C TRP A 480 4.11 -26.00 31.88
N THR A 481 4.28 -27.31 31.87
CA THR A 481 5.55 -27.93 32.25
C THR A 481 5.90 -29.11 31.33
N VAL A 482 7.17 -29.22 30.97
CA VAL A 482 7.72 -30.44 30.36
C VAL A 482 7.92 -31.48 31.44
N THR A 483 7.28 -32.64 31.30
CA THR A 483 7.28 -33.72 32.32
C THR A 483 8.03 -34.96 31.91
N ALA A 484 8.25 -35.18 30.61
CA ALA A 484 9.05 -36.29 30.08
C ALA A 484 9.60 -35.99 28.69
N TRP A 485 10.67 -36.64 28.28
CA TRP A 485 11.31 -36.52 26.97
C TRP A 485 12.06 -37.81 26.61
N SER A 486 12.35 -38.01 25.31
CA SER A 486 13.12 -39.19 24.87
C SER A 486 14.59 -39.10 25.26
N ASP A 487 15.20 -37.95 24.98
CA ASP A 487 16.63 -37.68 25.15
C ASP A 487 16.88 -36.18 25.11
N GLN A 488 18.05 -35.73 25.49
CA GLN A 488 18.47 -34.33 25.46
C GLN A 488 20.00 -34.23 25.56
N GLU A 489 20.60 -33.25 24.93
CA GLU A 489 22.02 -32.96 25.06
C GLU A 489 22.30 -32.16 26.34
N THR A 490 23.17 -32.68 27.20
CA THR A 490 23.50 -32.04 28.47
C THR A 490 24.97 -31.70 28.64
N THR A 491 25.81 -32.13 27.69
CA THR A 491 27.27 -31.99 27.77
C THR A 491 27.84 -31.11 26.68
N GLY A 492 27.38 -31.27 25.42
CA GLY A 492 27.93 -30.60 24.26
C GLY A 492 27.45 -29.17 24.07
N GLU A 493 26.36 -28.75 24.74
CA GLU A 493 25.67 -27.45 24.50
C GLU A 493 25.72 -26.53 25.74
N GLY A 494 26.56 -26.81 26.73
CA GLY A 494 26.71 -25.97 27.92
C GLY A 494 25.43 -25.88 28.77
N SER A 495 24.83 -24.69 28.86
CA SER A 495 23.54 -24.51 29.58
C SER A 495 22.32 -24.89 28.75
N ASN A 496 22.44 -24.96 27.43
CA ASN A 496 21.39 -25.31 26.51
C ASN A 496 21.29 -26.84 26.25
N GLY A 497 20.42 -27.24 25.33
CA GLY A 497 20.23 -28.62 24.88
C GLY A 497 19.17 -29.41 25.66
N ARG A 498 18.53 -28.82 26.66
CA ARG A 498 17.56 -29.49 27.53
C ARG A 498 16.14 -29.39 27.04
N ALA A 499 15.39 -30.49 27.12
CA ALA A 499 14.01 -30.57 26.65
C ALA A 499 13.06 -29.56 27.33
N ALA A 500 13.33 -29.22 28.60
CA ALA A 500 12.49 -28.23 29.31
C ALA A 500 12.57 -26.82 28.73
N GLN A 501 13.59 -26.53 27.93
CA GLN A 501 13.81 -25.18 27.35
C GLN A 501 12.87 -24.85 26.21
N VAL A 502 12.10 -25.79 25.71
CA VAL A 502 11.11 -25.53 24.66
C VAL A 502 9.86 -24.75 25.13
N LEU A 503 9.78 -24.47 26.44
CA LEU A 503 8.64 -23.75 27.04
C LEU A 503 9.10 -22.68 28.05
N ASP A 504 10.37 -22.26 28.05
CA ASP A 504 10.90 -21.31 29.02
C ASP A 504 10.69 -19.83 28.63
N GLY A 505 10.19 -19.57 27.41
CA GLY A 505 9.92 -18.26 26.87
C GLY A 505 11.15 -17.50 26.39
N ASP A 506 12.32 -18.17 26.34
CA ASP A 506 13.57 -17.58 25.84
C ASP A 506 13.97 -18.22 24.49
N GLU A 507 13.66 -17.54 23.39
CA GLU A 507 13.98 -18.01 22.03
C GLU A 507 15.50 -18.24 21.78
N GLU A 508 16.38 -17.90 22.72
CA GLU A 508 17.83 -18.13 22.60
C GLU A 508 18.27 -19.43 23.29
N THR A 509 17.42 -20.05 24.11
CA THR A 509 17.61 -21.39 24.64
C THR A 509 17.01 -22.43 23.70
N TYR A 510 17.35 -23.70 23.87
CA TYR A 510 16.84 -24.74 22.96
C TYR A 510 16.98 -26.16 23.53
N TRP A 511 16.15 -27.04 23.06
CA TRP A 511 16.32 -28.50 23.14
C TRP A 511 17.09 -29.00 21.91
N HIS A 512 18.15 -29.79 22.16
CA HIS A 512 18.88 -30.55 21.14
C HIS A 512 18.85 -32.02 21.49
N SER A 513 18.52 -32.89 20.54
CA SER A 513 18.64 -34.33 20.74
C SER A 513 20.11 -34.70 21.04
N GLN A 514 20.33 -35.76 21.79
CA GLN A 514 21.65 -36.17 22.28
C GLN A 514 22.61 -36.51 21.13
N TRP A 515 23.81 -35.94 21.14
CA TRP A 515 24.82 -36.13 20.11
C TRP A 515 26.25 -36.28 20.62
N ASP A 516 26.64 -35.70 21.78
CA ASP A 516 28.03 -35.69 22.26
C ASP A 516 28.44 -37.03 22.86
N ALA A 517 27.69 -37.59 23.82
CA ALA A 517 28.00 -38.87 24.45
C ALA A 517 27.65 -40.10 23.59
N SER A 518 26.55 -39.99 22.84
CA SER A 518 26.08 -40.97 21.86
C SER A 518 24.97 -40.29 21.00
N THR A 519 24.92 -40.61 19.72
CA THR A 519 23.80 -40.18 18.86
C THR A 519 22.58 -41.03 19.15
N VAL A 520 21.42 -40.40 19.35
CA VAL A 520 20.12 -41.05 19.49
C VAL A 520 19.33 -40.76 18.19
N ASP A 521 18.90 -41.85 17.55
CA ASP A 521 18.13 -41.76 16.31
C ASP A 521 16.65 -41.36 16.56
N PHE A 522 15.95 -40.81 15.56
CA PHE A 522 14.51 -40.62 15.62
C PHE A 522 13.76 -41.95 15.93
N PRO A 523 12.60 -41.92 16.64
CA PRO A 523 11.83 -40.72 16.99
C PRO A 523 12.28 -40.07 18.32
N HIS A 524 12.14 -38.72 18.34
CA HIS A 524 12.28 -37.93 19.57
C HIS A 524 10.91 -37.52 20.09
N TYR A 525 10.72 -37.39 21.40
CA TYR A 525 9.46 -36.89 21.93
C TYR A 525 9.65 -36.00 23.16
N VAL A 526 8.67 -35.10 23.35
CA VAL A 526 8.49 -34.32 24.57
C VAL A 526 7.06 -34.46 25.07
N VAL A 527 6.87 -34.55 26.41
CA VAL A 527 5.55 -34.55 27.05
C VAL A 527 5.37 -33.27 27.80
N ILE A 528 4.31 -32.55 27.43
CA ILE A 528 3.92 -31.27 27.99
C ILE A 528 2.66 -31.47 28.83
N LYS A 529 2.64 -30.94 30.06
CA LYS A 529 1.50 -30.97 30.97
C LYS A 529 0.89 -29.56 31.08
N ALA A 530 -0.38 -29.43 30.78
CA ALA A 530 -1.19 -28.24 30.98
C ALA A 530 -1.74 -28.15 32.43
N PRO A 531 -2.09 -26.94 32.92
CA PRO A 531 -2.69 -26.78 34.27
C PRO A 531 -4.10 -27.39 34.36
N GLU A 532 -4.83 -27.42 33.26
CA GLU A 532 -6.18 -27.99 33.09
C GLU A 532 -6.30 -28.67 31.72
N ASP A 533 -7.46 -29.18 31.37
CA ASP A 533 -7.66 -29.78 30.04
C ASP A 533 -7.77 -28.64 29.00
N TYR A 534 -7.03 -28.82 27.89
CA TYR A 534 -7.00 -27.88 26.77
C TYR A 534 -7.37 -28.57 25.45
N ASP A 535 -7.91 -27.78 24.56
CA ASP A 535 -8.16 -28.11 23.16
C ASP A 535 -7.05 -27.48 22.32
N LEU A 536 -6.05 -28.26 21.90
CA LEU A 536 -5.00 -27.78 20.97
C LEU A 536 -5.49 -27.94 19.52
N LYS A 537 -5.28 -26.90 18.73
CA LYS A 537 -5.64 -26.85 17.31
C LYS A 537 -4.44 -26.68 16.38
N ALA A 538 -3.37 -26.05 16.86
CA ALA A 538 -2.16 -25.89 16.09
C ALA A 538 -0.92 -25.79 16.97
N LEU A 539 0.23 -26.04 16.36
CA LEU A 539 1.56 -25.96 16.95
C LEU A 539 2.49 -25.16 16.04
N GLU A 540 3.37 -24.38 16.62
CA GLU A 540 4.50 -23.77 15.92
C GLU A 540 5.79 -24.14 16.64
N PHE A 541 6.84 -24.46 15.89
CA PHE A 541 8.14 -24.80 16.43
C PHE A 541 9.16 -23.74 16.02
N TYR A 542 9.71 -22.99 16.96
CA TYR A 542 10.79 -22.08 16.64
C TYR A 542 12.11 -22.86 16.65
N THR A 543 12.85 -22.83 15.54
CA THR A 543 13.99 -23.73 15.28
C THR A 543 15.24 -22.96 14.82
N LYS A 544 15.50 -21.81 15.46
CA LYS A 544 16.61 -20.95 15.10
C LYS A 544 17.96 -21.50 15.61
N ARG A 545 18.77 -22.03 14.70
CA ARG A 545 20.15 -22.39 15.00
C ARG A 545 21.12 -21.46 14.30
N TYR A 546 21.94 -20.75 15.05
CA TYR A 546 23.03 -19.96 14.51
C TYR A 546 24.25 -20.84 14.21
N SER A 547 24.64 -20.94 12.95
CA SER A 547 25.93 -21.49 12.54
C SER A 547 26.54 -20.54 11.51
N TYR A 548 27.69 -19.93 11.88
CA TYR A 548 28.45 -19.05 10.98
C TYR A 548 27.64 -17.90 10.35
N GLY A 549 26.75 -17.28 11.11
CA GLY A 549 25.96 -16.11 10.66
C GLY A 549 24.76 -16.42 9.75
N THR A 550 24.40 -17.70 9.59
CA THR A 550 23.22 -18.11 8.81
C THR A 550 22.24 -18.91 9.70
N ASN A 551 20.94 -18.75 9.43
CA ASN A 551 19.93 -19.64 10.02
C ASN A 551 20.11 -21.04 9.43
N ASN A 552 20.35 -22.03 10.28
CA ASN A 552 20.52 -23.42 9.87
C ASN A 552 19.26 -24.22 10.24
N VAL A 553 18.52 -24.66 9.26
CA VAL A 553 17.30 -25.47 9.39
C VAL A 553 17.54 -26.96 9.16
N SER A 554 18.79 -27.40 9.16
CA SER A 554 19.15 -28.79 8.85
C SER A 554 18.65 -29.80 9.88
N TYR A 555 18.35 -29.37 11.11
CA TYR A 555 17.88 -30.22 12.19
C TYR A 555 16.41 -29.98 12.57
N ASN A 556 15.66 -29.37 11.66
CA ASN A 556 14.23 -29.16 11.85
C ASN A 556 13.47 -30.48 11.89
N PRO A 557 12.41 -30.60 12.72
CA PRO A 557 11.47 -31.73 12.64
C PRO A 557 10.75 -31.70 11.27
N ARG A 558 10.49 -32.90 10.72
CA ARG A 558 9.81 -33.05 9.42
C ARG A 558 8.35 -33.44 9.57
N ALA A 559 8.00 -34.11 10.67
CA ALA A 559 6.63 -34.46 10.99
C ALA A 559 6.45 -34.60 12.51
N VAL A 560 5.24 -34.30 12.99
CA VAL A 560 4.87 -34.45 14.39
C VAL A 560 3.62 -35.32 14.55
N THR A 561 3.66 -36.25 15.47
CA THR A 561 2.48 -37.00 15.98
C THR A 561 2.09 -36.42 17.31
N VAL A 562 0.80 -36.12 17.51
CA VAL A 562 0.24 -35.55 18.72
C VAL A 562 -0.63 -36.63 19.41
N GLU A 563 -0.28 -36.96 20.64
CA GLU A 563 -1.07 -37.84 21.50
C GLU A 563 -1.50 -37.09 22.74
N THR A 564 -2.68 -37.38 23.23
CA THR A 564 -3.25 -36.78 24.44
C THR A 564 -3.50 -37.79 25.53
N SER A 565 -3.45 -37.33 26.79
CA SER A 565 -3.77 -38.12 27.95
C SER A 565 -4.38 -37.28 29.07
N ALA A 566 -5.33 -37.83 29.80
CA ALA A 566 -5.88 -37.20 31.00
C ALA A 566 -5.01 -37.45 32.25
N ASP A 567 -4.30 -38.58 32.30
CA ASP A 567 -3.55 -39.08 33.47
C ASP A 567 -2.02 -39.10 33.27
N GLY A 568 -1.53 -38.91 32.04
CA GLY A 568 -0.11 -39.00 31.67
C GLY A 568 0.38 -40.42 31.43
N TYR A 569 -0.47 -41.44 31.56
CA TYR A 569 -0.11 -42.86 31.43
C TYR A 569 -0.84 -43.53 30.27
N SER A 570 -2.11 -43.21 30.08
CA SER A 570 -2.94 -43.75 29.01
C SER A 570 -3.01 -42.75 27.84
N TRP A 571 -2.46 -43.12 26.69
CA TRP A 571 -2.32 -42.22 25.56
C TRP A 571 -3.28 -42.54 24.39
N THR A 572 -3.88 -41.52 23.83
CA THR A 572 -4.69 -41.59 22.62
C THR A 572 -4.09 -40.73 21.56
N THR A 573 -3.86 -41.26 20.38
CA THR A 573 -3.35 -40.51 19.25
C THR A 573 -4.46 -39.59 18.69
N ALA A 574 -4.24 -38.29 18.80
CA ALA A 574 -5.12 -37.28 18.25
C ALA A 574 -4.81 -37.05 16.77
N CYS A 575 -3.53 -36.89 16.43
CA CYS A 575 -3.06 -36.64 15.06
C CYS A 575 -1.75 -37.41 14.81
N SER A 576 -1.62 -38.05 13.65
CA SER A 576 -0.43 -38.80 13.27
C SER A 576 0.31 -38.13 12.12
N ASN A 577 1.63 -37.98 12.27
CA ASN A 577 2.56 -37.56 11.20
C ASN A 577 2.09 -36.30 10.44
N VAL A 578 1.70 -35.26 11.17
CA VAL A 578 1.40 -33.95 10.56
C VAL A 578 2.71 -33.40 10.00
N SER A 579 2.74 -33.17 8.70
CA SER A 579 3.95 -32.70 7.99
C SER A 579 4.35 -31.29 8.42
N LEU A 580 5.64 -31.04 8.52
CA LEU A 580 6.26 -29.75 8.86
C LEU A 580 7.14 -29.29 7.71
N ALA A 581 7.04 -28.02 7.34
CA ALA A 581 7.90 -27.42 6.33
C ALA A 581 9.32 -27.18 6.90
N ASN A 582 10.34 -27.21 6.03
CA ASN A 582 11.72 -26.93 6.43
C ASN A 582 11.99 -25.42 6.43
N VAL A 583 11.40 -24.73 7.40
CA VAL A 583 11.48 -23.25 7.59
C VAL A 583 11.90 -22.93 9.03
N LEU A 584 12.17 -21.67 9.33
CA LEU A 584 12.61 -21.26 10.67
C LEU A 584 11.54 -21.48 11.77
N ARG A 585 10.26 -21.42 11.39
CA ARG A 585 9.11 -21.62 12.29
C ARG A 585 8.09 -22.57 11.64
N PRO A 586 8.39 -23.88 11.54
CA PRO A 586 7.44 -24.82 10.99
C PRO A 586 6.17 -24.90 11.84
N GLN A 587 5.04 -24.95 11.18
CA GLN A 587 3.72 -25.00 11.81
C GLN A 587 2.99 -26.29 11.47
N ALA A 588 2.25 -26.80 12.43
CA ALA A 588 1.35 -27.93 12.28
C ALA A 588 -0.06 -27.49 12.65
N ILE A 589 -0.96 -27.42 11.65
CA ILE A 589 -2.40 -27.35 11.90
C ILE A 589 -2.88 -28.78 12.16
N LEU A 590 -3.47 -29.02 13.30
CA LEU A 590 -3.94 -30.33 13.68
C LEU A 590 -5.23 -30.66 12.94
N PRO A 591 -5.28 -31.76 12.17
CA PRO A 591 -6.49 -32.12 11.42
C PRO A 591 -7.68 -32.51 12.31
N ALA A 592 -7.42 -32.72 13.61
CA ALA A 592 -8.43 -32.88 14.65
C ALA A 592 -7.98 -32.16 15.92
N THR A 593 -8.91 -31.59 16.68
CA THR A 593 -8.61 -31.01 17.99
C THR A 593 -8.03 -32.06 18.93
N ALA A 594 -6.88 -31.75 19.50
CA ALA A 594 -6.25 -32.60 20.48
C ALA A 594 -6.63 -32.15 21.90
N THR A 595 -7.60 -32.81 22.50
CA THR A 595 -8.11 -32.50 23.84
C THR A 595 -7.44 -33.34 24.91
N GLY A 596 -6.89 -32.70 25.95
CA GLY A 596 -6.27 -33.40 27.08
C GLY A 596 -5.56 -32.46 28.06
N ARG A 597 -5.02 -33.07 29.12
CA ARG A 597 -4.17 -32.39 30.12
C ARG A 597 -2.69 -32.63 29.85
N TYR A 598 -2.36 -33.72 29.24
CA TYR A 598 -1.00 -34.08 28.82
C TYR A 598 -0.97 -34.24 27.31
N PHE A 599 0.06 -33.70 26.70
CA PHE A 599 0.30 -33.74 25.25
C PHE A 599 1.68 -34.33 25.00
N ARG A 600 1.74 -35.44 24.28
CA ARG A 600 3.01 -36.02 23.81
C ARG A 600 3.19 -35.63 22.34
N LEU A 601 4.24 -34.87 22.08
CA LEU A 601 4.65 -34.49 20.74
C LEU A 601 5.80 -35.40 20.33
N THR A 602 5.55 -36.28 19.37
CA THR A 602 6.55 -37.25 18.87
C THR A 602 6.98 -36.83 17.47
N PHE A 603 8.26 -36.53 17.29
CA PHE A 603 8.89 -36.22 16.03
C PHE A 603 9.47 -37.51 15.47
N ASN A 604 8.80 -38.04 14.42
CA ASN A 604 9.17 -39.36 13.88
C ASN A 604 10.36 -39.29 12.91
N GLU A 605 10.60 -38.14 12.31
CA GLU A 605 11.67 -37.85 11.36
C GLU A 605 12.07 -36.38 11.38
N GLY A 606 13.31 -36.08 11.00
CA GLY A 606 13.85 -34.74 10.83
C GLY A 606 14.33 -34.49 9.38
N TYR A 607 14.71 -33.27 9.09
CA TYR A 607 15.44 -32.92 7.86
C TYR A 607 16.93 -33.27 7.94
N GLY A 608 17.44 -33.53 9.12
CA GLY A 608 18.77 -34.04 9.41
C GLY A 608 18.71 -35.23 10.37
N ASP A 609 19.85 -35.57 10.94
CA ASP A 609 20.06 -36.69 11.84
C ASP A 609 19.86 -36.36 13.34
N HIS A 610 19.59 -35.10 13.64
CA HIS A 610 19.31 -34.59 14.99
C HIS A 610 18.04 -33.74 14.99
N LEU A 611 17.48 -33.50 16.20
CA LEU A 611 16.39 -32.61 16.44
C LEU A 611 16.87 -31.34 17.16
N PHE A 612 16.41 -30.17 16.74
CA PHE A 612 16.71 -28.89 17.35
C PHE A 612 15.46 -28.00 17.39
N ILE A 613 15.02 -27.59 18.57
CA ILE A 613 13.85 -26.73 18.80
C ILE A 613 14.16 -25.72 19.89
N ASN A 614 13.99 -24.41 19.62
CA ASN A 614 14.13 -23.36 20.62
C ASN A 614 12.86 -23.26 21.48
N GLU A 615 11.70 -23.06 20.85
CA GLU A 615 10.41 -22.90 21.50
C GLU A 615 9.31 -23.69 20.82
N ILE A 616 8.32 -24.12 21.60
CA ILE A 616 7.07 -24.72 21.13
C ILE A 616 5.93 -23.78 21.50
N HIS A 617 5.33 -23.16 20.49
CA HIS A 617 4.14 -22.36 20.64
C HIS A 617 2.90 -23.21 20.45
N LEU A 618 2.00 -23.18 21.43
CA LEU A 618 0.77 -23.96 21.46
C LEU A 618 -0.42 -23.02 21.16
N TYR A 619 -1.30 -23.44 20.26
CA TYR A 619 -2.50 -22.65 19.89
C TYR A 619 -3.75 -23.45 20.20
N GLY A 620 -4.69 -22.85 20.96
CA GLY A 620 -5.90 -23.51 21.43
C GLY A 620 -6.60 -22.70 22.52
N GLN A 621 -7.41 -23.38 23.28
CA GLN A 621 -8.17 -22.79 24.39
C GLN A 621 -8.39 -23.82 25.51
N PRO A 622 -8.72 -23.43 26.74
CA PRO A 622 -9.16 -24.34 27.76
C PRO A 622 -10.36 -25.15 27.27
N ALA A 623 -10.34 -26.48 27.51
CA ALA A 623 -11.43 -27.34 27.10
C ALA A 623 -12.72 -26.95 27.83
N THR A 624 -13.77 -26.62 27.09
CA THR A 624 -15.06 -26.30 27.66
C THR A 624 -15.69 -27.57 28.23
N GLY A 625 -15.53 -27.83 29.58
CA GLY A 625 -16.22 -28.94 30.21
C GLY A 625 -15.56 -29.64 31.40
N SER A 626 -14.51 -29.14 32.03
CA SER A 626 -13.92 -29.81 33.23
C SER A 626 -14.31 -29.08 34.54
N GLY A 627 -15.50 -29.37 35.02
CA GLY A 627 -15.90 -29.08 36.39
C GLY A 627 -16.39 -30.36 37.04
N GLY A 628 -15.61 -30.88 37.99
CA GLY A 628 -15.66 -32.16 38.65
C GLY A 628 -16.98 -32.77 39.08
N GLY A 629 -17.08 -34.09 38.89
CA GLY A 629 -17.67 -35.04 39.84
C GLY A 629 -19.15 -35.29 39.79
N GLY A 630 -19.54 -36.47 39.32
CA GLY A 630 -20.63 -37.24 39.88
C GLY A 630 -21.92 -37.37 39.12
N GLY A 631 -22.10 -38.40 38.40
CA GLY A 631 -23.28 -39.29 38.38
C GLY A 631 -24.60 -38.75 37.86
N GLY A 632 -25.14 -39.38 36.81
CA GLY A 632 -26.60 -39.50 36.67
C GLY A 632 -27.14 -39.05 35.30
N GLU A 633 -27.50 -40.06 34.56
CA GLU A 633 -28.35 -40.11 33.38
C GLU A 633 -29.34 -38.92 33.15
N THR A 634 -29.47 -38.53 31.95
CA THR A 634 -30.59 -38.56 31.00
C THR A 634 -30.61 -37.32 30.12
N GLY A 635 -30.57 -37.61 28.82
CA GLY A 635 -31.28 -37.00 27.73
C GLY A 635 -31.52 -35.50 27.72
N GLY A 636 -30.92 -34.81 26.72
CA GLY A 636 -31.34 -33.45 26.39
C GLY A 636 -30.39 -32.77 25.43
N GLY A 637 -30.83 -32.60 24.21
CA GLY A 637 -30.04 -32.10 23.08
C GLY A 637 -29.27 -30.85 23.37
N SER A 638 -28.04 -30.85 22.85
CA SER A 638 -27.20 -29.68 22.67
C SER A 638 -27.84 -28.77 21.62
N THR A 639 -28.28 -27.62 22.07
CA THR A 639 -28.64 -26.50 21.20
C THR A 639 -27.36 -25.73 20.89
N ASP A 640 -26.65 -26.21 19.88
CA ASP A 640 -25.69 -25.36 19.18
C ASP A 640 -26.51 -24.68 18.07
N THR A 641 -27.00 -23.52 18.35
CA THR A 641 -27.77 -22.67 17.45
C THR A 641 -26.89 -21.61 16.83
N ASP A 642 -26.00 -21.99 15.91
CA ASP A 642 -25.81 -21.17 14.73
C ASP A 642 -27.00 -21.47 13.83
N GLU A 643 -27.97 -20.58 13.85
CA GLU A 643 -29.29 -20.77 13.21
C GLU A 643 -29.11 -20.74 11.69
N LEU A 644 -29.06 -21.93 11.07
CA LEU A 644 -29.08 -22.04 9.61
C LEU A 644 -30.34 -21.38 9.08
N THR A 645 -30.18 -20.37 8.22
CA THR A 645 -31.33 -19.62 7.68
C THR A 645 -31.88 -20.32 6.44
N LYS A 646 -33.15 -20.73 6.48
CA LYS A 646 -33.81 -21.39 5.34
C LYS A 646 -34.05 -20.41 4.22
N ILE A 647 -33.60 -20.76 3.01
CA ILE A 647 -33.86 -20.02 1.77
C ILE A 647 -35.29 -20.35 1.27
N SER A 648 -36.09 -19.31 1.07
CA SER A 648 -37.47 -19.41 0.62
C SER A 648 -37.65 -19.19 -0.88
N SER A 649 -36.75 -18.45 -1.51
CA SER A 649 -36.75 -18.10 -2.93
C SER A 649 -35.34 -18.24 -3.54
N LEU A 650 -35.26 -18.60 -4.81
CA LEU A 650 -34.00 -18.61 -5.55
C LEU A 650 -33.42 -17.20 -5.74
N SER A 651 -34.20 -16.14 -5.52
CA SER A 651 -33.74 -14.77 -5.49
C SER A 651 -32.89 -14.44 -4.24
N ASP A 652 -33.01 -15.27 -3.19
CA ASP A 652 -32.31 -15.09 -1.93
C ASP A 652 -30.93 -15.79 -1.93
N LEU A 653 -30.54 -16.42 -3.05
CA LEU A 653 -29.24 -17.06 -3.22
C LEU A 653 -28.15 -16.02 -3.54
N GLU A 654 -27.07 -16.04 -2.77
CA GLU A 654 -25.91 -15.19 -2.99
C GLU A 654 -24.70 -16.00 -3.49
N ASN A 655 -23.99 -15.49 -4.50
CA ASN A 655 -22.80 -16.14 -5.04
C ASN A 655 -21.64 -16.12 -4.04
N GLY A 656 -21.11 -17.29 -3.74
CA GLY A 656 -20.01 -17.44 -2.79
C GLY A 656 -20.45 -17.74 -1.36
N THR A 657 -21.74 -17.68 -1.07
CA THR A 657 -22.31 -18.12 0.20
C THR A 657 -22.39 -19.63 0.28
N ALA A 658 -22.01 -20.22 1.40
CA ALA A 658 -22.10 -21.66 1.65
C ALA A 658 -23.52 -22.05 2.09
N TYR A 659 -24.04 -23.12 1.51
CA TYR A 659 -25.35 -23.65 1.79
C TYR A 659 -25.30 -25.12 2.20
N VAL A 660 -26.18 -25.51 3.15
CA VAL A 660 -26.48 -26.89 3.46
C VAL A 660 -27.74 -27.31 2.69
N LEU A 661 -27.68 -28.44 2.01
CA LEU A 661 -28.80 -29.02 1.30
C LEU A 661 -29.35 -30.17 2.13
N HIS A 662 -30.62 -30.03 2.62
CA HIS A 662 -31.27 -31.02 3.44
C HIS A 662 -32.48 -31.58 2.69
N ASN A 663 -32.61 -32.90 2.61
CA ASN A 663 -33.78 -33.48 1.97
C ASN A 663 -35.08 -33.14 2.72
N ALA A 664 -36.09 -32.64 2.02
CA ALA A 664 -37.31 -32.11 2.59
C ALA A 664 -38.17 -33.17 3.35
N TYR A 665 -37.91 -34.45 3.14
CA TYR A 665 -38.61 -35.56 3.75
C TYR A 665 -37.72 -36.34 4.75
N GLY A 666 -36.62 -35.75 5.18
CA GLY A 666 -35.78 -36.33 6.24
C GLY A 666 -34.83 -37.45 5.79
N LEU A 667 -34.59 -37.60 4.48
CA LEU A 667 -33.68 -38.60 3.92
C LEU A 667 -32.19 -38.19 4.01
N GLY A 668 -31.83 -37.24 4.90
CA GLY A 668 -30.46 -36.81 5.19
C GLY A 668 -30.01 -35.53 4.48
N ARG A 669 -28.74 -35.21 4.62
CA ARG A 669 -28.07 -34.03 4.02
C ARG A 669 -27.23 -34.45 2.84
N LEU A 670 -27.12 -33.58 1.83
CA LEU A 670 -26.21 -33.79 0.71
C LEU A 670 -24.78 -33.51 1.13
N ILE A 671 -23.91 -34.49 1.05
CA ILE A 671 -22.49 -34.39 1.40
C ILE A 671 -21.60 -34.95 0.30
N TYR A 672 -20.33 -34.60 0.33
CA TYR A 672 -19.29 -35.18 -0.49
C TYR A 672 -18.37 -36.06 0.35
N LYS A 673 -18.02 -37.24 -0.16
CA LYS A 673 -16.96 -38.10 0.39
C LYS A 673 -15.91 -38.31 -0.69
N PRO A 674 -14.61 -38.01 -0.42
CA PRO A 674 -13.54 -38.34 -1.37
C PRO A 674 -13.50 -39.85 -1.61
N ALA A 675 -13.11 -40.23 -2.83
CA ALA A 675 -13.14 -41.61 -3.28
C ALA A 675 -12.31 -42.55 -2.38
N GLN A 676 -12.98 -43.23 -1.47
CA GLN A 676 -12.47 -44.47 -0.93
C GLN A 676 -13.05 -45.60 -1.76
N SER A 677 -12.27 -46.67 -1.98
CA SER A 677 -12.71 -47.85 -2.75
C SER A 677 -13.90 -48.53 -2.07
N THR A 678 -15.10 -48.06 -2.38
CA THR A 678 -16.35 -48.64 -1.86
C THR A 678 -17.06 -49.40 -2.93
N THR A 679 -17.39 -50.64 -2.60
CA THR A 679 -18.28 -51.49 -3.39
C THR A 679 -19.70 -50.94 -3.25
N SER A 680 -20.21 -50.25 -4.29
CA SER A 680 -21.61 -49.82 -4.32
C SER A 680 -22.48 -51.02 -4.61
N ILE A 681 -23.38 -51.39 -3.70
CA ILE A 681 -24.38 -52.46 -3.92
C ILE A 681 -25.66 -51.76 -4.40
N TRP A 682 -26.06 -51.97 -5.64
CA TRP A 682 -27.36 -51.60 -6.19
C TRP A 682 -28.42 -52.60 -5.81
N LEU A 683 -29.63 -52.13 -5.57
CA LEU A 683 -30.80 -52.98 -5.41
C LEU A 683 -30.99 -53.85 -6.66
N GLY A 684 -30.62 -55.14 -6.60
CA GLY A 684 -30.91 -56.13 -7.60
C GLY A 684 -29.74 -56.72 -8.37
N GLU A 685 -28.59 -56.06 -8.51
CA GLU A 685 -27.40 -56.63 -9.14
C GLU A 685 -26.13 -56.03 -8.54
N ALA A 686 -25.19 -56.88 -8.16
CA ALA A 686 -23.85 -56.46 -7.66
C ALA A 686 -22.98 -56.04 -8.84
N THR A 687 -23.06 -54.77 -9.24
CA THR A 687 -22.12 -54.23 -10.20
C THR A 687 -21.02 -53.48 -9.43
N LYS A 688 -19.83 -54.04 -9.44
CA LYS A 688 -18.64 -53.34 -9.00
C LYS A 688 -18.37 -52.19 -9.97
N VAL A 689 -18.66 -50.99 -9.58
CA VAL A 689 -18.19 -49.79 -10.29
C VAL A 689 -16.75 -49.53 -9.78
N ALA A 690 -15.76 -50.11 -10.47
CA ALA A 690 -14.38 -49.76 -10.29
C ALA A 690 -14.18 -48.33 -10.82
N ASN A 691 -13.62 -47.43 -9.97
CA ASN A 691 -13.28 -46.05 -10.30
C ASN A 691 -14.47 -45.16 -10.64
N ALA A 692 -15.56 -45.20 -9.93
CA ALA A 692 -16.45 -44.08 -9.88
C ALA A 692 -15.71 -42.90 -9.27
N GLY A 693 -15.60 -41.80 -10.03
CA GLY A 693 -15.07 -40.55 -9.53
C GLY A 693 -15.79 -40.10 -8.27
N GLU A 694 -15.35 -39.05 -7.70
CA GLU A 694 -15.89 -38.42 -6.50
C GLU A 694 -17.41 -38.36 -6.52
N THR A 695 -18.07 -38.99 -5.54
CA THR A 695 -19.47 -39.27 -5.53
C THR A 695 -20.18 -38.53 -4.41
N MET A 696 -21.40 -38.03 -4.66
CA MET A 696 -22.29 -37.43 -3.68
C MET A 696 -23.03 -38.51 -2.89
N TYR A 697 -23.15 -38.33 -1.59
CA TYR A 697 -23.83 -39.22 -0.68
C TYR A 697 -24.91 -38.50 0.12
N THR A 698 -25.89 -39.22 0.60
CA THR A 698 -26.71 -38.78 1.72
C THR A 698 -26.04 -39.17 3.03
N SER A 699 -25.94 -38.21 3.96
CA SER A 699 -25.40 -38.49 5.30
C SER A 699 -26.33 -39.37 6.10
N ASP A 700 -25.73 -40.18 7.01
CA ASP A 700 -26.46 -40.79 8.10
C ASP A 700 -27.01 -39.68 9.00
N TYR A 701 -28.26 -39.79 9.32
CA TYR A 701 -29.15 -38.93 10.10
C TYR A 701 -28.60 -37.66 10.77
N ALA A 702 -29.44 -36.64 10.85
CA ALA A 702 -29.24 -35.23 11.22
C ALA A 702 -28.47 -34.90 12.54
N ALA A 703 -28.14 -35.88 13.35
CA ALA A 703 -27.49 -35.61 14.66
C ALA A 703 -25.97 -35.62 14.63
N THR A 704 -25.34 -35.99 13.50
CA THR A 704 -23.88 -36.20 13.46
C THR A 704 -23.14 -35.56 12.27
N VAL A 705 -23.82 -34.81 11.41
CA VAL A 705 -23.15 -34.12 10.32
C VAL A 705 -22.69 -32.76 10.81
N ASP A 706 -21.39 -32.64 11.01
CA ASP A 706 -20.74 -31.39 11.30
C ASP A 706 -20.90 -30.41 10.11
N VAL A 707 -21.79 -29.43 10.27
CA VAL A 707 -22.07 -28.41 9.25
C VAL A 707 -20.91 -27.44 9.05
N THR A 708 -19.91 -27.44 9.92
CA THR A 708 -18.70 -26.61 9.76
C THR A 708 -17.72 -27.22 8.75
N GLN A 709 -17.88 -28.52 8.40
CA GLN A 709 -16.99 -29.16 7.42
C GLN A 709 -17.29 -28.74 6.00
N PRO A 710 -16.30 -28.23 5.24
CA PRO A 710 -16.52 -27.76 3.85
C PRO A 710 -17.13 -28.81 2.92
N ASN A 711 -16.82 -30.10 3.09
CA ASN A 711 -17.38 -31.19 2.28
C ASN A 711 -18.89 -31.41 2.47
N ASN A 712 -19.46 -30.85 3.53
CA ASN A 712 -20.87 -30.94 3.87
C ASN A 712 -21.66 -29.71 3.39
N ASN A 713 -20.99 -28.80 2.70
CA ASN A 713 -21.54 -27.52 2.23
C ASN A 713 -21.42 -27.37 0.72
N TRP A 714 -22.27 -26.53 0.16
CA TRP A 714 -22.42 -26.34 -1.28
C TRP A 714 -22.52 -24.86 -1.62
N PHE A 715 -21.82 -24.41 -2.65
CA PHE A 715 -22.12 -23.15 -3.32
C PHE A 715 -23.21 -23.36 -4.36
N ILE A 716 -24.13 -22.41 -4.46
CA ILE A 716 -25.12 -22.32 -5.53
C ILE A 716 -24.90 -21.00 -6.25
N PHE A 717 -24.18 -21.04 -7.36
CA PHE A 717 -23.93 -19.83 -8.13
C PHE A 717 -25.07 -19.57 -9.13
N ASN A 718 -25.43 -18.30 -9.27
CA ASN A 718 -26.27 -17.79 -10.36
C ASN A 718 -25.46 -16.83 -11.21
N VAL A 719 -25.09 -17.23 -12.42
CA VAL A 719 -24.29 -16.43 -13.34
C VAL A 719 -25.04 -16.27 -14.67
N GLY A 720 -25.58 -15.09 -14.92
CA GLY A 720 -26.33 -14.78 -16.13
C GLY A 720 -27.62 -15.57 -16.28
N GLY A 721 -28.25 -16.00 -15.17
CA GLY A 721 -29.45 -16.79 -15.15
C GLY A 721 -29.21 -18.30 -15.26
N GLN A 722 -27.95 -18.74 -15.31
CA GLN A 722 -27.56 -20.15 -15.20
C GLN A 722 -27.08 -20.46 -13.80
N TYR A 723 -27.59 -21.61 -13.24
CA TYR A 723 -27.15 -22.05 -11.91
C TYR A 723 -26.05 -23.10 -12.02
N PHE A 724 -25.19 -23.13 -10.98
CA PHE A 724 -24.15 -24.14 -10.82
C PHE A 724 -24.11 -24.57 -9.36
N LEU A 725 -24.13 -25.87 -9.11
CA LEU A 725 -24.02 -26.43 -7.77
C LEU A 725 -22.61 -26.99 -7.57
N CYS A 726 -21.87 -26.48 -6.58
CA CYS A 726 -20.49 -26.85 -6.36
C CYS A 726 -20.28 -27.28 -4.92
N ASN A 727 -19.50 -28.32 -4.67
CA ASN A 727 -19.13 -28.69 -3.32
C ASN A 727 -18.02 -27.76 -2.81
N VAL A 728 -18.19 -27.20 -1.61
CA VAL A 728 -17.26 -26.24 -1.02
C VAL A 728 -15.88 -26.85 -0.78
N GLY A 729 -15.80 -28.05 -0.18
CA GLY A 729 -14.53 -28.70 0.11
C GLY A 729 -13.83 -29.31 -1.11
N ALA A 730 -14.61 -29.90 -2.04
CA ALA A 730 -14.04 -30.51 -3.25
C ALA A 730 -13.67 -29.48 -4.32
N GLN A 731 -14.22 -28.25 -4.27
CA GLN A 731 -14.08 -27.23 -5.30
C GLN A 731 -14.41 -27.76 -6.71
N LYS A 732 -15.55 -28.48 -6.83
CA LYS A 732 -16.00 -29.16 -8.04
C LYS A 732 -17.51 -29.07 -8.24
N PHE A 733 -17.94 -29.16 -9.48
CA PHE A 733 -19.33 -28.99 -9.93
C PHE A 733 -20.11 -30.30 -9.90
N ALA A 734 -21.34 -30.25 -9.41
CA ALA A 734 -22.24 -31.38 -9.36
C ALA A 734 -22.76 -31.77 -10.75
N VAL A 735 -22.81 -33.06 -11.02
CA VAL A 735 -23.40 -33.66 -12.21
C VAL A 735 -24.37 -34.73 -11.79
N THR A 736 -25.64 -34.62 -12.25
CA THR A 736 -26.66 -35.64 -12.03
C THR A 736 -26.43 -36.85 -12.93
N GLY A 737 -26.60 -38.05 -12.37
CA GLY A 737 -26.31 -39.31 -13.06
C GLY A 737 -26.58 -40.53 -12.15
N ARG A 738 -26.11 -41.71 -12.57
CA ARG A 738 -26.21 -42.95 -11.78
C ARG A 738 -24.83 -43.56 -11.53
N PRO A 739 -24.14 -43.21 -10.40
CA PRO A 739 -24.51 -42.23 -9.35
C PRO A 739 -24.29 -40.77 -9.79
N CYS A 740 -24.82 -39.83 -9.01
CA CYS A 740 -24.45 -38.41 -9.14
C CYS A 740 -23.00 -38.21 -8.71
N THR A 741 -22.25 -37.39 -9.49
CA THR A 741 -20.79 -37.22 -9.34
C THR A 741 -20.37 -35.75 -9.33
N LEU A 742 -19.11 -35.47 -9.04
CA LEU A 742 -18.48 -34.15 -9.19
C LEU A 742 -17.52 -34.11 -10.37
N THR A 743 -17.45 -32.98 -11.04
CA THR A 743 -16.52 -32.72 -12.15
C THR A 743 -15.76 -31.41 -11.97
N ALA A 744 -14.54 -31.32 -12.46
CA ALA A 744 -13.78 -30.09 -12.52
C ALA A 744 -14.28 -29.11 -13.60
N THR A 745 -15.09 -29.57 -14.54
CA THR A 745 -15.63 -28.73 -15.62
C THR A 745 -16.95 -28.09 -15.16
N PRO A 746 -17.09 -26.75 -15.26
CA PRO A 746 -18.33 -26.07 -14.93
C PRO A 746 -19.51 -26.68 -15.66
N THR A 747 -20.46 -27.20 -14.93
CA THR A 747 -21.67 -27.87 -15.46
C THR A 747 -22.91 -27.15 -14.96
N PRO A 748 -23.68 -26.50 -15.84
CA PRO A 748 -24.93 -25.86 -15.45
C PRO A 748 -25.93 -26.84 -14.84
N ILE A 749 -26.68 -26.41 -13.83
CA ILE A 749 -27.73 -27.19 -13.18
C ILE A 749 -29.05 -26.41 -13.23
N ASN A 750 -30.13 -27.07 -13.55
CA ASN A 750 -31.49 -26.52 -13.45
C ASN A 750 -31.98 -26.68 -12.01
N ILE A 751 -32.59 -25.64 -11.48
CA ILE A 751 -33.24 -25.68 -10.16
C ILE A 751 -34.71 -25.43 -10.36
N THR A 752 -35.53 -26.43 -10.00
CA THR A 752 -36.99 -26.40 -10.18
C THR A 752 -37.67 -26.38 -8.81
N PRO A 753 -38.53 -25.39 -8.51
CA PRO A 753 -39.33 -25.42 -7.30
C PRO A 753 -40.25 -26.65 -7.30
N VAL A 754 -40.27 -27.39 -6.19
CA VAL A 754 -41.12 -28.57 -5.97
C VAL A 754 -41.82 -28.46 -4.63
N THR A 755 -42.76 -29.37 -4.31
CA THR A 755 -43.40 -29.36 -3.00
C THR A 755 -42.35 -29.51 -1.89
N ASN A 756 -42.34 -28.55 -0.97
CA ASN A 756 -41.44 -28.45 0.20
C ASN A 756 -39.98 -28.14 -0.10
N GLY A 757 -39.57 -27.78 -1.35
CA GLY A 757 -38.17 -27.44 -1.62
C GLY A 757 -37.87 -27.22 -3.10
N PHE A 758 -36.67 -27.62 -3.50
CA PHE A 758 -36.11 -27.44 -4.84
C PHE A 758 -35.55 -28.78 -5.35
N ALA A 759 -35.72 -29.05 -6.65
CA ALA A 759 -35.13 -30.20 -7.32
C ALA A 759 -34.03 -29.75 -8.30
N PHE A 760 -32.96 -30.51 -8.38
CA PHE A 760 -31.75 -30.18 -9.15
C PHE A 760 -31.46 -31.20 -10.24
N ASN A 761 -31.26 -30.77 -11.50
CA ASN A 761 -30.82 -31.65 -12.58
C ASN A 761 -29.84 -30.96 -13.54
N THR A 762 -28.94 -31.71 -14.16
CA THR A 762 -27.99 -31.20 -15.17
C THR A 762 -28.46 -31.47 -16.61
N THR A 763 -29.67 -31.99 -16.80
CA THR A 763 -30.28 -32.26 -18.11
C THR A 763 -31.70 -31.71 -18.11
N THR A 764 -32.37 -31.75 -19.26
CA THR A 764 -33.78 -31.36 -19.39
C THR A 764 -34.74 -32.55 -19.27
N GLN A 765 -34.24 -33.75 -18.87
CA GLN A 765 -35.06 -34.96 -18.76
C GLN A 765 -35.74 -35.05 -17.40
N ASP A 766 -36.97 -35.47 -17.38
CA ASP A 766 -37.89 -35.50 -16.22
C ASP A 766 -37.54 -36.56 -15.16
N ASP A 767 -36.65 -37.53 -15.48
CA ASP A 767 -36.19 -38.61 -14.62
C ASP A 767 -34.72 -38.45 -14.16
N ASN A 768 -34.17 -37.24 -14.26
CA ASN A 768 -32.74 -36.99 -14.02
C ASN A 768 -32.47 -36.02 -12.87
N PHE A 769 -33.38 -35.91 -11.90
CA PHE A 769 -33.21 -35.06 -10.74
C PHE A 769 -32.40 -35.75 -9.64
N LEU A 770 -31.49 -34.98 -9.01
CA LEU A 770 -30.70 -35.37 -7.85
C LEU A 770 -31.64 -35.93 -6.76
N CYS A 771 -31.54 -37.23 -6.49
CA CYS A 771 -32.45 -37.92 -5.61
C CYS A 771 -31.74 -38.67 -4.50
N ALA A 772 -32.12 -38.38 -3.25
CA ALA A 772 -31.67 -39.11 -2.06
C ALA A 772 -32.35 -40.50 -2.04
N SER A 773 -31.59 -41.53 -1.66
CA SER A 773 -32.15 -42.87 -1.37
C SER A 773 -32.79 -42.93 0.02
N PRO A 774 -33.85 -43.71 0.24
CA PRO A 774 -34.34 -43.98 1.58
C PRO A 774 -33.38 -44.83 2.43
N GLN A 775 -32.30 -45.35 1.80
CA GLN A 775 -31.21 -46.02 2.52
C GLN A 775 -30.10 -45.02 2.78
N LEU A 776 -29.84 -44.75 4.02
CA LEU A 776 -28.76 -43.83 4.47
C LEU A 776 -27.38 -44.35 4.06
N SER A 777 -26.43 -43.45 3.89
CA SER A 777 -25.04 -43.74 3.46
C SER A 777 -24.89 -44.35 2.08
N THR A 778 -25.87 -44.16 1.20
CA THR A 778 -25.83 -44.62 -0.20
C THR A 778 -25.47 -43.44 -1.13
N PRO A 779 -24.89 -43.74 -2.32
CA PRO A 779 -24.70 -42.73 -3.34
C PRO A 779 -26.04 -42.11 -3.76
N VAL A 780 -26.04 -40.77 -3.94
CA VAL A 780 -27.18 -40.08 -4.50
C VAL A 780 -27.31 -40.43 -5.99
N ASN A 781 -28.53 -40.70 -6.44
CA ASN A 781 -28.83 -41.06 -7.80
C ASN A 781 -29.77 -40.05 -8.45
N ILE A 782 -30.36 -40.44 -9.59
CA ILE A 782 -31.35 -39.62 -10.27
C ILE A 782 -32.72 -40.32 -10.23
N TRP A 783 -33.76 -39.47 -10.11
CA TRP A 783 -35.15 -39.89 -10.19
C TRP A 783 -36.03 -38.74 -10.67
N THR A 784 -37.38 -38.94 -10.68
CA THR A 784 -38.32 -37.88 -11.11
C THR A 784 -38.38 -36.71 -10.10
N SER A 785 -38.73 -35.50 -10.55
CA SER A 785 -38.92 -34.34 -9.70
C SER A 785 -40.00 -34.46 -8.62
N SER A 786 -40.98 -35.36 -8.86
CA SER A 786 -42.10 -35.64 -7.94
C SER A 786 -41.77 -36.62 -6.82
N ASP A 787 -40.56 -37.25 -6.86
CA ASP A 787 -40.10 -38.14 -5.80
C ASP A 787 -39.66 -37.35 -4.55
N SER A 788 -40.02 -37.91 -3.37
CA SER A 788 -39.64 -37.30 -2.11
C SER A 788 -38.11 -37.16 -1.92
N GLY A 789 -37.32 -38.09 -2.46
CA GLY A 789 -35.88 -38.03 -2.46
C GLY A 789 -35.31 -36.89 -3.31
N SER A 790 -36.07 -36.35 -4.25
CA SER A 790 -35.63 -35.25 -5.13
C SER A 790 -35.91 -33.84 -4.59
N ALA A 791 -36.62 -33.72 -3.46
CA ALA A 791 -36.98 -32.43 -2.86
C ALA A 791 -35.91 -32.00 -1.81
N TRP A 792 -35.20 -30.93 -2.08
CA TRP A 792 -34.14 -30.41 -1.23
C TRP A 792 -34.49 -29.02 -0.68
N GLN A 793 -34.32 -28.83 0.62
CA GLN A 793 -34.35 -27.52 1.27
C GLN A 793 -32.92 -26.94 1.31
N ILE A 794 -32.81 -25.65 1.08
CA ILE A 794 -31.53 -24.91 1.07
C ILE A 794 -31.48 -24.08 2.33
N PHE A 795 -30.37 -24.18 3.08
CA PHE A 795 -30.13 -23.39 4.29
C PHE A 795 -28.80 -22.66 4.13
N GLU A 796 -28.79 -21.37 4.30
CA GLU A 796 -27.59 -20.58 4.41
C GLU A 796 -26.79 -20.99 5.65
N ASN A 797 -25.47 -21.13 5.50
CA ASN A 797 -24.57 -21.51 6.59
C ASN A 797 -23.48 -20.47 6.77
N PRO A 798 -23.68 -19.48 7.66
CA PRO A 798 -22.68 -18.44 7.93
C PRO A 798 -21.42 -18.95 8.66
N SER A 799 -21.44 -20.17 9.22
CA SER A 799 -20.30 -20.76 9.91
C SER A 799 -19.22 -21.30 8.97
N VAL A 800 -19.43 -21.27 7.66
CA VAL A 800 -18.47 -21.76 6.65
C VAL A 800 -18.11 -20.64 5.70
N GLU A 801 -16.94 -20.04 5.96
CA GLU A 801 -16.31 -19.14 5.01
C GLU A 801 -15.39 -19.95 4.08
N ALA A 802 -15.58 -19.86 2.77
CA ALA A 802 -14.77 -20.55 1.79
C ALA A 802 -14.60 -19.71 0.53
N ASP A 803 -13.40 -19.74 -0.04
CA ASP A 803 -13.07 -19.00 -1.26
C ASP A 803 -13.79 -19.63 -2.47
N ALA A 804 -14.66 -18.85 -3.09
CA ALA A 804 -15.41 -19.21 -4.29
C ALA A 804 -14.79 -18.66 -5.59
N SER A 805 -13.72 -17.88 -5.50
CA SER A 805 -13.14 -17.09 -6.60
C SER A 805 -12.74 -17.97 -7.79
N THR A 806 -12.03 -19.06 -7.55
CA THR A 806 -11.56 -19.98 -8.59
C THR A 806 -12.72 -20.66 -9.34
N LEU A 807 -13.78 -21.03 -8.63
CA LEU A 807 -14.98 -21.63 -9.24
C LEU A 807 -15.74 -20.60 -10.07
N LEU A 808 -15.87 -19.37 -9.58
CA LEU A 808 -16.48 -18.26 -10.31
C LEU A 808 -15.71 -17.92 -11.58
N GLU A 809 -14.38 -17.86 -11.54
CA GLU A 809 -13.54 -17.64 -12.73
C GLU A 809 -13.76 -18.74 -13.79
N GLN A 810 -13.84 -20.00 -13.39
CA GLN A 810 -14.13 -21.12 -14.30
C GLN A 810 -15.52 -20.97 -14.93
N ILE A 811 -16.55 -20.59 -14.16
CA ILE A 811 -17.91 -20.38 -14.65
C ILE A 811 -17.93 -19.19 -15.64
N TYR A 812 -17.28 -18.08 -15.31
CA TYR A 812 -17.19 -16.92 -16.20
C TYR A 812 -16.47 -17.25 -17.51
N GLY A 813 -15.44 -18.11 -17.46
CA GLY A 813 -14.72 -18.57 -18.65
C GLY A 813 -15.61 -19.31 -19.65
N ILE A 814 -16.61 -20.08 -19.22
CA ILE A 814 -17.54 -20.80 -20.12
C ILE A 814 -18.79 -19.98 -20.49
N THR A 815 -19.23 -19.07 -19.60
CA THR A 815 -20.45 -18.26 -19.87
C THR A 815 -20.15 -17.01 -20.72
N GLY A 816 -18.86 -16.64 -20.86
CA GLY A 816 -18.44 -15.43 -21.55
C GLY A 816 -18.87 -14.14 -20.82
N ILE A 817 -19.21 -14.24 -19.54
CA ILE A 817 -19.58 -13.14 -18.65
C ILE A 817 -18.35 -12.83 -17.80
N ASP A 818 -17.77 -11.63 -17.98
CA ASP A 818 -16.59 -11.21 -17.20
C ASP A 818 -16.91 -11.08 -15.70
N ALA A 819 -15.98 -11.54 -14.85
CA ALA A 819 -16.07 -11.53 -13.39
C ALA A 819 -16.37 -10.14 -12.76
N VAL A 820 -16.15 -9.08 -13.52
CA VAL A 820 -16.39 -7.68 -13.12
C VAL A 820 -17.86 -7.33 -12.92
N ARG A 821 -18.81 -8.23 -13.28
CA ARG A 821 -20.24 -7.89 -13.26
C ARG A 821 -20.96 -8.10 -11.93
N GLN A 822 -20.37 -8.76 -10.95
CA GLN A 822 -21.12 -9.13 -9.75
C GLN A 822 -20.70 -8.50 -8.42
N SER A 823 -19.71 -7.61 -8.39
CA SER A 823 -19.33 -6.97 -7.13
C SER A 823 -20.15 -5.73 -6.75
N HIS A 824 -21.11 -5.29 -7.55
CA HIS A 824 -22.00 -4.16 -7.20
C HIS A 824 -23.36 -4.32 -7.87
N GLU A 825 -24.40 -4.49 -7.11
CA GLU A 825 -25.77 -4.11 -7.47
C GLU A 825 -25.81 -2.57 -7.56
N GLY A 826 -25.53 -2.05 -8.72
CA GLY A 826 -25.56 -0.64 -9.05
C GLY A 826 -25.16 -0.47 -10.51
N GLN A 827 -25.98 0.21 -11.26
CA GLN A 827 -25.85 0.59 -12.65
C GLN A 827 -24.37 0.66 -13.11
N LEU A 828 -23.97 -0.21 -14.07
CA LEU A 828 -22.62 -0.23 -14.64
C LEU A 828 -22.23 1.16 -15.16
N ASP A 829 -21.17 1.72 -14.64
CA ASP A 829 -20.57 2.94 -15.17
C ASP A 829 -19.66 2.61 -16.36
N ILE A 830 -20.21 2.71 -17.57
CA ILE A 830 -19.52 2.41 -18.83
C ILE A 830 -19.17 3.74 -19.48
N TYR A 831 -17.90 3.94 -19.81
CA TYR A 831 -17.40 5.12 -20.51
C TYR A 831 -16.61 4.72 -21.76
N ASP A 832 -16.68 5.54 -22.82
CA ASP A 832 -15.73 5.44 -23.92
C ASP A 832 -14.36 6.06 -23.55
N LEU A 833 -13.37 5.93 -24.41
CA LEU A 833 -12.04 6.47 -24.18
C LEU A 833 -11.98 8.02 -24.10
N GLN A 834 -13.05 8.71 -24.48
CA GLN A 834 -13.22 10.15 -24.37
C GLN A 834 -13.94 10.54 -23.06
N GLY A 835 -14.24 9.57 -22.18
CA GLY A 835 -14.90 9.82 -20.91
C GLY A 835 -16.41 10.05 -20.99
N ARG A 836 -17.07 9.71 -22.10
CA ARG A 836 -18.52 9.81 -22.23
C ARG A 836 -19.18 8.55 -21.70
N ARG A 837 -20.16 8.70 -20.82
CA ARG A 837 -20.93 7.60 -20.27
C ARG A 837 -21.81 6.93 -21.34
N LEU A 838 -21.78 5.61 -21.39
CA LEU A 838 -22.57 4.81 -22.31
C LEU A 838 -23.67 4.07 -21.54
N ASN A 839 -24.87 3.97 -22.12
CA ASN A 839 -26.02 3.28 -21.50
C ASN A 839 -25.96 1.75 -21.64
N ALA A 840 -25.04 1.22 -22.44
CA ALA A 840 -24.79 -0.22 -22.61
C ALA A 840 -23.39 -0.45 -23.19
N LEU A 841 -22.81 -1.63 -22.93
CA LEU A 841 -21.52 -2.01 -23.47
C LEU A 841 -21.64 -2.32 -24.98
N PRO A 842 -20.97 -1.60 -25.88
CA PRO A 842 -21.02 -1.87 -27.31
C PRO A 842 -20.39 -3.22 -27.69
N ARG A 843 -20.73 -3.76 -28.86
CA ARG A 843 -20.30 -5.10 -29.30
C ARG A 843 -18.80 -5.22 -29.65
N ARG A 844 -18.11 -4.10 -29.96
CA ARG A 844 -16.67 -4.05 -30.28
C ARG A 844 -16.08 -2.71 -29.88
N GLY A 845 -14.85 -2.71 -29.37
CA GLY A 845 -14.09 -1.49 -29.02
C GLY A 845 -13.36 -1.57 -27.69
N ILE A 846 -12.80 -0.43 -27.26
CA ILE A 846 -12.14 -0.28 -25.95
C ILE A 846 -12.98 0.68 -25.11
N TYR A 847 -13.32 0.26 -23.91
CA TYR A 847 -14.21 0.99 -22.99
C TYR A 847 -13.63 0.99 -21.57
N ILE A 848 -14.09 1.90 -20.74
CA ILE A 848 -13.85 1.89 -19.30
C ILE A 848 -15.14 1.44 -18.62
N VAL A 849 -15.08 0.33 -17.89
CA VAL A 849 -16.22 -0.22 -17.14
C VAL A 849 -15.82 -0.26 -15.67
N ASN A 850 -16.54 0.47 -14.83
CA ASN A 850 -16.22 0.62 -13.39
C ASN A 850 -14.74 0.95 -13.15
N GLY A 851 -14.20 1.91 -13.95
CA GLY A 851 -12.81 2.36 -13.84
C GLY A 851 -11.74 1.45 -14.47
N ARG A 852 -12.11 0.33 -15.10
CA ARG A 852 -11.17 -0.60 -15.76
C ARG A 852 -11.33 -0.61 -17.28
N LYS A 853 -10.20 -0.73 -17.98
CA LYS A 853 -10.17 -0.84 -19.44
C LYS A 853 -10.66 -2.22 -19.88
N VAL A 854 -11.71 -2.25 -20.69
CA VAL A 854 -12.28 -3.47 -21.29
C VAL A 854 -12.13 -3.38 -22.80
N ILE A 855 -11.65 -4.46 -23.43
CA ILE A 855 -11.54 -4.62 -24.89
C ILE A 855 -12.59 -5.68 -25.31
N LYS A 856 -13.47 -5.32 -26.22
CA LYS A 856 -14.47 -6.24 -26.81
C LYS A 856 -14.32 -6.37 -28.31
#